data_6f4acb861bc33fb48fe421c02017b807
#
_entry.id   6f4acb861bc33fb48fe421c02017b807
#
_cell.length_a   1.000
_cell.length_b   1.000
_cell.length_c   1.000
_cell.angle_alpha   90.00
_cell.angle_beta   90.00
_cell.angle_gamma   90.00
#
_symmetry.space_group_name_H-M   'P 1'
#
loop_
_entity.id
_entity.type
_entity.pdbx_description
1 polymer ?
#
loop_
_entity_poly.entity_id
_entity_poly.type
_entity_poly.pdbx_seq_one_letter_code
_entity_poly.pdbx_strand_id
1 'polypeptide(L)'
;MNKYVVQTILWCALIITGVNLQAQSTVKGMVKLSNGDNPEFIQVGIPALGLGTITDGSGSYTLTDVPNGTFAVEASFLGYESQVKMITVASGETAEVNFELGVTSQALNEIVVTGVSDPRSTLESSISITTLKQKDILNSVPRTTAEIFRTIPGVRSESSGGEGNSNITVRGVPVSAGGSRYLLIQEDGLPVLQFGDIAFGTQDQFLRFDNTVGRIEAVRGGSASVLASNSPAGIINFISKTGTEQGGSVATTFGVLQPMLRTDFDMGTPLSESVSFHIGGFYRAGDLPRRTGYTSNNGGQIKANLTKKFDKGFVRLYAKFLNDRAAGYMPMPLQVSGTNASPTWESLADFDALNGSLYSPYFRTDYTMGGDGNILKSDIQDGMHSVSKSFGGEVNMNIGNGWKLVNRARYSINNGHFLAPFPATAGSYNDIIKAENTATYAGTTTAVNPNSTFMLIHLFNTKLNNFNNFINDFNISKRFNTLKVNAGLYKSIQNVGMSWHWNSYVMEANSDNQRLVDIKNPAGEAITQNGLIAYGQPAWGNCCNRNFDMQYDVWAPYASLELQATDKLNVEAGLRYDFGHAFGNFSGGNGQTAAIDMNGNGQIELVEQNVATISNVVTPVDYNYNILSYSAGLNYILGSTSALFARYSSGGSASADRILFSGLNYTNSDDAALEAQKVNTVNQAELGYKYRKDKLTLNATAFLALTRESNYEATTQMRIDNDYQAIGLELDAQYSINNNFVLRGGLTFTDGTITKSINPDNEGNTPRRLPALMYNLVPVYNFGGGHSVGLSLIGFTQSYAQDNNQLVMPGYVIVNPFINLNLGNKFSLNLSGNNILNALAITEAEEGAITENTNNIVRGRPLPGRSLTLGLRYDF
;
A
#
# COMPACT_ATOMS: atom_id res chain seq x y z
N MET A 1 52.32 36.53 -42.79
CA MET A 1 52.11 35.69 -41.60
C MET A 1 53.17 36.09 -40.58
N ASN A 2 52.72 36.69 -39.44
CA ASN A 2 53.60 37.42 -38.55
C ASN A 2 54.53 36.51 -37.73
N LYS A 3 55.77 36.90 -37.66
CA LYS A 3 56.87 36.26 -36.87
C LYS A 3 56.55 35.99 -35.41
N TYR A 4 55.57 36.69 -34.84
CA TYR A 4 55.10 36.53 -33.44
C TYR A 4 54.24 35.31 -33.22
N VAL A 5 53.55 34.78 -34.23
CA VAL A 5 52.69 33.58 -34.11
C VAL A 5 53.53 32.30 -34.04
N VAL A 6 54.70 32.27 -34.72
CA VAL A 6 55.63 31.13 -34.69
C VAL A 6 56.40 31.08 -33.36
N GLN A 7 56.71 32.22 -32.75
CA GLN A 7 57.36 32.27 -31.43
C GLN A 7 56.44 31.86 -30.30
N THR A 8 55.13 32.20 -30.35
CA THR A 8 54.14 31.81 -29.36
C THR A 8 53.85 30.31 -29.41
N ILE A 9 53.84 29.70 -30.58
CA ILE A 9 53.67 28.25 -30.77
C ILE A 9 54.88 27.45 -30.26
N LEU A 10 56.13 27.99 -30.41
CA LEU A 10 57.33 27.39 -29.87
C LEU A 10 57.45 27.49 -28.35
N TRP A 11 56.90 28.55 -27.73
CA TRP A 11 56.85 28.69 -26.28
C TRP A 11 55.76 27.81 -25.63
N CYS A 12 54.62 27.56 -26.28
CA CYS A 12 53.61 26.58 -25.85
C CYS A 12 54.09 25.12 -26.01
N ALA A 13 55.00 24.84 -26.96
CA ALA A 13 55.53 23.50 -27.13
C ALA A 13 56.66 23.14 -26.12
N LEU A 14 57.27 24.16 -25.46
CA LEU A 14 58.33 23.91 -24.45
C LEU A 14 57.77 23.81 -23.00
N ILE A 15 56.46 24.06 -22.79
CA ILE A 15 55.82 23.89 -21.46
C ILE A 15 55.24 22.47 -21.31
N ILE A 16 55.23 21.64 -22.38
CA ILE A 16 54.65 20.29 -22.37
C ILE A 16 55.68 19.19 -22.05
N THR A 17 56.94 19.51 -21.77
CA THR A 17 57.95 18.51 -21.47
C THR A 17 58.37 18.47 -19.98
N GLY A 18 57.37 18.46 -19.09
CA GLY A 18 57.52 18.24 -17.66
C GLY A 18 56.52 17.24 -17.08
N VAL A 19 56.00 16.32 -17.87
CA VAL A 19 55.23 15.19 -17.33
C VAL A 19 56.24 14.20 -16.77
N ASN A 20 56.39 14.21 -15.44
CA ASN A 20 57.00 13.11 -14.72
C ASN A 20 56.18 11.85 -15.03
N LEU A 21 56.70 10.98 -15.89
CA LEU A 21 56.22 9.60 -16.02
C LEU A 21 56.57 8.89 -14.70
N GLN A 22 55.71 9.03 -13.69
CA GLN A 22 55.72 8.13 -12.56
C GLN A 22 55.28 6.78 -13.09
N ALA A 23 56.07 5.74 -12.86
CA ALA A 23 55.70 4.38 -13.19
C ALA A 23 54.42 4.05 -12.41
N GLN A 24 53.33 3.89 -13.10
CA GLN A 24 52.02 3.55 -12.56
C GLN A 24 52.05 2.10 -12.10
N SER A 25 51.47 1.85 -10.94
CA SER A 25 51.43 0.54 -10.31
C SER A 25 50.06 -0.10 -10.51
N THR A 26 49.97 -1.39 -10.27
CA THR A 26 48.73 -2.16 -10.46
C THR A 26 48.35 -2.81 -9.14
N VAL A 27 47.04 -2.80 -8.83
CA VAL A 27 46.48 -3.60 -7.76
C VAL A 27 45.60 -4.67 -8.36
N LYS A 28 45.87 -5.92 -8.05
CA LYS A 28 45.08 -7.08 -8.52
C LYS A 28 44.67 -7.97 -7.36
N GLY A 29 43.69 -8.83 -7.57
CA GLY A 29 43.30 -9.78 -6.56
C GLY A 29 42.04 -10.57 -6.98
N MET A 30 41.52 -11.31 -6.03
CA MET A 30 40.32 -12.12 -6.18
C MET A 30 39.35 -11.76 -5.09
N VAL A 31 38.08 -11.64 -5.46
CA VAL A 31 36.95 -11.54 -4.53
C VAL A 31 36.18 -12.85 -4.54
N LYS A 32 35.92 -13.41 -3.36
CA LYS A 32 35.07 -14.57 -3.16
C LYS A 32 33.82 -14.16 -2.41
N LEU A 33 32.71 -14.82 -2.70
CA LEU A 33 31.46 -14.69 -1.95
C LEU A 33 31.30 -15.88 -1.00
N SER A 34 31.02 -15.60 0.27
CA SER A 34 31.02 -16.64 1.34
C SER A 34 29.95 -17.73 1.17
N ASN A 35 28.91 -17.46 0.38
CA ASN A 35 27.84 -18.40 0.08
C ASN A 35 28.04 -19.18 -1.23
N GLY A 36 29.15 -18.95 -1.93
CA GLY A 36 29.48 -19.61 -3.20
C GLY A 36 28.74 -19.10 -4.42
N ASP A 37 28.09 -17.92 -4.32
CA ASP A 37 27.50 -17.24 -5.48
C ASP A 37 28.57 -16.85 -6.51
N ASN A 38 28.15 -16.53 -7.74
CA ASN A 38 29.06 -16.08 -8.80
C ASN A 38 29.68 -14.74 -8.42
N PRO A 39 31.03 -14.64 -8.32
CA PRO A 39 31.74 -13.43 -7.92
C PRO A 39 31.95 -12.43 -9.06
N GLU A 40 31.17 -12.49 -10.12
CA GLU A 40 31.21 -11.59 -11.27
C GLU A 40 30.55 -10.23 -10.94
N PHE A 41 31.10 -9.15 -11.49
CA PHE A 41 30.63 -7.76 -11.36
C PHE A 41 30.71 -7.16 -9.94
N ILE A 42 31.54 -7.68 -9.06
CA ILE A 42 31.81 -7.07 -7.76
C ILE A 42 32.63 -5.81 -7.96
N GLN A 43 32.16 -4.69 -7.42
CA GLN A 43 32.94 -3.44 -7.48
C GLN A 43 34.16 -3.51 -6.55
N VAL A 44 35.33 -3.20 -7.10
CA VAL A 44 36.57 -3.01 -6.32
C VAL A 44 37.17 -1.66 -6.71
N GLY A 45 37.48 -0.82 -5.72
CA GLY A 45 38.00 0.52 -6.02
C GLY A 45 38.83 1.13 -4.91
N ILE A 46 39.46 2.25 -5.24
CA ILE A 46 40.14 3.15 -4.31
C ILE A 46 39.37 4.48 -4.32
N PRO A 47 38.40 4.67 -3.43
CA PRO A 47 37.52 5.85 -3.46
C PRO A 47 38.28 7.19 -3.37
N ALA A 48 39.36 7.23 -2.62
CA ALA A 48 40.20 8.42 -2.48
C ALA A 48 40.86 8.88 -3.81
N LEU A 49 41.00 8.00 -4.79
CA LEU A 49 41.57 8.28 -6.10
C LEU A 49 40.50 8.30 -7.23
N GLY A 50 39.27 7.96 -6.95
CA GLY A 50 38.22 7.77 -7.96
C GLY A 50 38.50 6.61 -8.93
N LEU A 51 39.38 5.66 -8.56
CA LEU A 51 39.71 4.48 -9.35
C LEU A 51 38.78 3.33 -8.97
N GLY A 52 38.23 2.61 -9.96
CA GLY A 52 37.36 1.46 -9.76
C GLY A 52 37.40 0.49 -10.93
N THR A 53 37.12 -0.76 -10.64
CA THR A 53 36.97 -1.87 -11.58
C THR A 53 35.89 -2.83 -11.09
N ILE A 54 35.57 -3.82 -11.89
CA ILE A 54 34.65 -4.91 -11.51
C ILE A 54 35.35 -6.25 -11.68
N THR A 55 34.94 -7.26 -10.89
CA THR A 55 35.45 -8.62 -11.02
C THR A 55 34.89 -9.32 -12.26
N ASP A 56 35.66 -10.21 -12.82
CA ASP A 56 35.25 -11.16 -13.86
C ASP A 56 34.50 -12.39 -13.24
N GLY A 57 34.06 -13.34 -14.11
CA GLY A 57 33.34 -14.54 -13.68
C GLY A 57 34.13 -15.48 -12.76
N SER A 58 35.46 -15.32 -12.62
CA SER A 58 36.28 -16.03 -11.65
C SER A 58 36.44 -15.27 -10.33
N GLY A 59 35.93 -14.04 -10.25
CA GLY A 59 36.13 -13.11 -9.15
C GLY A 59 37.44 -12.33 -9.20
N SER A 60 38.21 -12.43 -10.29
CA SER A 60 39.48 -11.71 -10.46
C SER A 60 39.23 -10.27 -10.86
N TYR A 61 40.05 -9.36 -10.33
CA TYR A 61 40.05 -7.94 -10.69
C TYR A 61 41.45 -7.36 -10.86
N THR A 62 41.51 -6.24 -11.60
CA THR A 62 42.73 -5.47 -11.78
C THR A 62 42.40 -3.98 -11.80
N LEU A 63 43.05 -3.21 -10.92
CA LEU A 63 43.09 -1.75 -10.91
C LEU A 63 44.41 -1.28 -11.45
N THR A 64 44.43 -0.59 -12.57
CA THR A 64 45.60 0.03 -13.17
C THR A 64 45.72 1.49 -12.75
N ASP A 65 46.90 2.09 -13.02
CA ASP A 65 47.13 3.52 -12.85
C ASP A 65 47.11 3.99 -11.39
N VAL A 66 47.37 3.09 -10.44
CA VAL A 66 47.46 3.41 -9.02
C VAL A 66 48.79 4.13 -8.72
N PRO A 67 48.78 5.36 -8.19
CA PRO A 67 49.97 6.04 -7.78
C PRO A 67 50.64 5.35 -6.59
N ASN A 68 51.96 5.61 -6.37
CA ASN A 68 52.62 5.09 -5.17
C ASN A 68 52.07 5.77 -3.92
N GLY A 69 51.89 4.99 -2.84
CA GLY A 69 51.29 5.46 -1.61
C GLY A 69 50.56 4.37 -0.86
N THR A 70 49.90 4.75 0.25
CA THR A 70 49.07 3.86 1.05
C THR A 70 47.62 4.24 0.84
N PHE A 71 46.79 3.27 0.39
CA PHE A 71 45.40 3.48 0.04
C PHE A 71 44.51 2.44 0.65
N ALA A 72 43.25 2.83 0.89
CA ALA A 72 42.17 1.93 1.25
C ALA A 72 41.55 1.38 -0.06
N VAL A 73 41.68 0.08 -0.29
CA VAL A 73 40.96 -0.63 -1.36
C VAL A 73 39.68 -1.18 -0.76
N GLU A 74 38.54 -0.85 -1.37
CA GLU A 74 37.22 -1.30 -0.98
C GLU A 74 36.65 -2.27 -2.02
N ALA A 75 36.18 -3.42 -1.57
CA ALA A 75 35.34 -4.32 -2.35
C ALA A 75 33.91 -4.27 -1.85
N SER A 76 32.97 -4.03 -2.75
CA SER A 76 31.54 -3.93 -2.42
C SER A 76 30.65 -4.63 -3.45
N PHE A 77 29.65 -5.34 -2.97
CA PHE A 77 28.69 -6.03 -3.81
C PHE A 77 27.30 -6.01 -3.16
N LEU A 78 26.27 -5.86 -3.98
CA LEU A 78 24.89 -5.77 -3.48
C LEU A 78 24.49 -7.07 -2.77
N GLY A 79 24.12 -6.98 -1.50
CA GLY A 79 23.78 -8.15 -0.68
C GLY A 79 24.93 -8.70 0.16
N TYR A 80 26.13 -8.09 0.10
CA TYR A 80 27.31 -8.52 0.81
C TYR A 80 27.92 -7.39 1.63
N GLU A 81 28.67 -7.74 2.67
CA GLU A 81 29.37 -6.81 3.54
C GLU A 81 30.59 -6.26 2.82
N SER A 82 30.63 -4.93 2.60
CA SER A 82 31.79 -4.28 2.00
C SER A 82 33.01 -4.48 2.89
N GLN A 83 34.13 -4.82 2.29
CA GLN A 83 35.43 -4.95 2.99
C GLN A 83 36.41 -3.90 2.51
N VAL A 84 37.11 -3.31 3.46
CA VAL A 84 38.18 -2.34 3.20
C VAL A 84 39.50 -2.92 3.69
N LYS A 85 40.54 -2.91 2.82
CA LYS A 85 41.91 -3.30 3.16
C LYS A 85 42.89 -2.19 2.80
N MET A 86 43.73 -1.84 3.76
CA MET A 86 44.84 -0.88 3.53
C MET A 86 45.98 -1.57 2.79
N ILE A 87 46.45 -0.96 1.72
CA ILE A 87 47.61 -1.42 0.96
C ILE A 87 48.62 -0.30 0.81
N THR A 88 49.90 -0.68 0.72
CA THR A 88 50.94 0.23 0.30
C THR A 88 51.46 -0.23 -1.04
N VAL A 89 51.49 0.67 -2.02
CA VAL A 89 51.90 0.38 -3.40
C VAL A 89 53.16 1.16 -3.67
N ALA A 90 54.24 0.47 -4.08
CA ALA A 90 55.48 1.12 -4.52
C ALA A 90 55.47 1.31 -6.05
N SER A 91 56.27 2.27 -6.52
CA SER A 91 56.30 2.64 -7.94
C SER A 91 56.67 1.47 -8.86
N GLY A 92 55.82 1.13 -9.79
CA GLY A 92 55.98 0.05 -10.75
C GLY A 92 55.71 -1.35 -10.22
N GLU A 93 55.24 -1.50 -8.98
CA GLU A 93 54.90 -2.80 -8.38
C GLU A 93 53.44 -3.20 -8.64
N THR A 94 53.22 -4.53 -8.58
CA THR A 94 51.85 -5.08 -8.53
C THR A 94 51.57 -5.55 -7.11
N ALA A 95 50.62 -4.88 -6.43
CA ALA A 95 50.11 -5.31 -5.12
C ALA A 95 48.96 -6.28 -5.28
N GLU A 96 48.89 -7.32 -4.44
CA GLU A 96 47.79 -8.29 -4.44
C GLU A 96 46.89 -8.12 -3.21
N VAL A 97 45.59 -8.00 -3.43
CA VAL A 97 44.59 -7.87 -2.36
C VAL A 97 43.40 -8.78 -2.66
N ASN A 98 43.17 -9.74 -1.80
CA ASN A 98 42.04 -10.66 -1.94
C ASN A 98 40.95 -10.32 -0.90
N PHE A 99 39.67 -10.48 -1.27
CA PHE A 99 38.52 -10.25 -0.41
C PHE A 99 37.64 -11.50 -0.30
N GLU A 100 36.96 -11.66 0.82
CA GLU A 100 35.90 -12.65 1.00
C GLU A 100 34.67 -11.93 1.58
N LEU A 101 33.70 -11.59 0.74
CA LEU A 101 32.54 -10.83 1.15
C LEU A 101 31.52 -11.77 1.80
N GLY A 102 31.19 -11.51 3.04
CA GLY A 102 30.11 -12.20 3.77
C GLY A 102 28.74 -11.71 3.34
N VAL A 103 27.74 -12.59 3.31
CA VAL A 103 26.35 -12.18 3.09
C VAL A 103 25.91 -11.27 4.24
N THR A 104 25.52 -10.04 3.94
CA THR A 104 25.07 -9.13 4.99
C THR A 104 23.65 -9.43 5.47
N SER A 105 23.46 -9.41 6.78
CA SER A 105 22.18 -9.12 7.40
C SER A 105 21.93 -7.59 7.30
N GLN A 106 21.50 -7.11 6.13
CA GLN A 106 21.57 -5.69 5.76
C GLN A 106 20.58 -4.75 6.47
N ALA A 107 19.63 -5.26 7.28
CA ALA A 107 18.51 -4.45 7.75
C ALA A 107 18.89 -3.20 8.58
N LEU A 108 19.94 -3.23 9.40
CA LEU A 108 20.27 -2.09 10.28
C LEU A 108 21.29 -1.09 9.71
N ASN A 109 22.10 -1.47 8.70
CA ASN A 109 22.94 -0.53 7.96
C ASN A 109 22.25 0.03 6.71
N GLU A 110 21.03 -0.37 6.46
CA GLU A 110 20.24 0.13 5.36
C GLU A 110 19.92 1.61 5.58
N ILE A 111 20.19 2.42 4.56
CA ILE A 111 19.86 3.85 4.61
C ILE A 111 18.37 4.00 4.38
N VAL A 112 17.68 4.46 5.40
CA VAL A 112 16.25 4.78 5.34
C VAL A 112 16.06 6.23 4.92
N VAL A 113 15.06 6.50 4.11
CA VAL A 113 14.70 7.84 3.60
C VAL A 113 13.30 8.27 4.04
N THR A 114 12.47 7.33 4.47
CA THR A 114 11.09 7.59 4.94
C THR A 114 11.08 7.82 6.44
N GLY A 115 10.30 8.78 6.89
CA GLY A 115 10.14 9.05 8.34
C GLY A 115 11.36 9.70 9.00
N VAL A 116 12.34 10.15 8.23
CA VAL A 116 13.54 10.84 8.69
C VAL A 116 13.79 12.12 7.89
N SER A 117 14.33 13.14 8.55
CA SER A 117 14.66 14.40 7.88
C SER A 117 15.93 14.32 7.03
N ASP A 118 16.74 13.28 7.21
CA ASP A 118 17.95 12.99 6.42
C ASP A 118 18.18 11.48 6.36
N PRO A 119 18.60 10.92 5.21
CA PRO A 119 18.95 9.51 5.08
C PRO A 119 19.97 9.08 6.12
N ARG A 120 19.68 8.02 6.87
CA ARG A 120 20.55 7.49 7.93
C ARG A 120 20.40 5.98 8.07
N SER A 121 21.31 5.35 8.80
CA SER A 121 21.18 3.94 9.11
C SER A 121 20.03 3.68 10.08
N THR A 122 19.40 2.52 9.94
CA THR A 122 18.32 2.11 10.85
C THR A 122 18.77 2.12 12.32
N LEU A 123 20.04 1.74 12.61
CA LEU A 123 20.58 1.71 13.97
C LEU A 123 20.65 3.09 14.63
N GLU A 124 20.89 4.14 13.83
CA GLU A 124 21.03 5.53 14.32
C GLU A 124 19.69 6.27 14.42
N SER A 125 18.61 5.68 13.94
CA SER A 125 17.29 6.30 13.93
C SER A 125 16.50 6.00 15.20
N SER A 126 15.67 6.94 15.65
CA SER A 126 14.76 6.76 16.79
C SER A 126 13.35 6.34 16.36
N ILE A 127 13.22 5.63 15.23
CA ILE A 127 11.94 5.19 14.67
C ILE A 127 11.88 3.68 14.48
N SER A 128 10.65 3.14 14.52
CA SER A 128 10.33 1.78 14.13
C SER A 128 10.07 1.73 12.64
N ILE A 129 10.99 1.13 11.88
CA ILE A 129 10.91 1.05 10.42
C ILE A 129 11.23 -0.37 9.93
N THR A 130 10.48 -0.83 8.93
CA THR A 130 10.74 -2.06 8.18
C THR A 130 11.00 -1.71 6.73
N THR A 131 12.05 -2.26 6.15
CA THR A 131 12.33 -2.18 4.71
C THR A 131 12.10 -3.54 4.06
N LEU A 132 11.28 -3.55 3.01
CA LEU A 132 11.02 -4.70 2.17
C LEU A 132 11.69 -4.49 0.82
N LYS A 133 12.71 -5.29 0.49
CA LYS A 133 13.31 -5.32 -0.85
C LYS A 133 12.44 -6.10 -1.82
N GLN A 134 12.64 -5.91 -3.10
CA GLN A 134 11.88 -6.62 -4.13
C GLN A 134 11.90 -8.15 -3.93
N LYS A 135 13.05 -8.74 -3.59
CA LYS A 135 13.17 -10.18 -3.30
C LYS A 135 12.30 -10.61 -2.11
N ASP A 136 12.27 -9.82 -1.04
CA ASP A 136 11.46 -10.09 0.14
C ASP A 136 9.97 -10.06 -0.18
N ILE A 137 9.55 -9.08 -1.01
CA ILE A 137 8.17 -8.95 -1.45
C ILE A 137 7.77 -10.16 -2.31
N LEU A 138 8.59 -10.55 -3.28
CA LEU A 138 8.31 -11.71 -4.14
C LEU A 138 8.24 -13.01 -3.34
N ASN A 139 9.09 -13.19 -2.33
CA ASN A 139 9.05 -14.35 -1.43
C ASN A 139 7.81 -14.39 -0.53
N SER A 140 7.09 -13.28 -0.34
CA SER A 140 5.81 -13.26 0.37
C SER A 140 4.62 -13.72 -0.49
N VAL A 141 4.83 -13.88 -1.80
CA VAL A 141 3.84 -14.35 -2.78
C VAL A 141 2.55 -13.50 -2.77
N PRO A 142 2.63 -12.17 -2.87
CA PRO A 142 1.44 -11.33 -2.85
C PRO A 142 0.70 -11.38 -4.19
N ARG A 143 -0.63 -11.48 -4.15
CA ARG A 143 -1.50 -11.35 -5.34
C ARG A 143 -1.90 -9.91 -5.60
N THR A 144 -1.99 -9.10 -4.53
CA THR A 144 -2.38 -7.69 -4.58
C THR A 144 -1.40 -6.83 -3.78
N THR A 145 -1.42 -5.52 -4.01
CA THR A 145 -0.60 -4.57 -3.26
C THR A 145 -0.89 -4.62 -1.75
N ALA A 146 -2.15 -4.78 -1.35
CA ALA A 146 -2.54 -4.87 0.06
C ALA A 146 -2.03 -6.14 0.76
N GLU A 147 -1.81 -7.24 0.03
CA GLU A 147 -1.24 -8.46 0.60
C GLU A 147 0.23 -8.28 1.02
N ILE A 148 0.97 -7.36 0.39
CA ILE A 148 2.35 -7.02 0.80
C ILE A 148 2.35 -6.49 2.23
N PHE A 149 1.38 -5.66 2.59
CA PHE A 149 1.33 -5.00 3.90
C PHE A 149 1.13 -5.96 5.06
N ARG A 150 0.55 -7.15 4.84
CA ARG A 150 0.45 -8.20 5.86
C ARG A 150 1.78 -8.77 6.32
N THR A 151 2.85 -8.52 5.57
CA THR A 151 4.21 -8.97 5.92
C THR A 151 4.98 -7.95 6.75
N ILE A 152 4.41 -6.78 7.01
CA ILE A 152 5.01 -5.71 7.81
C ILE A 152 4.55 -5.87 9.26
N PRO A 153 5.45 -6.10 10.24
CA PRO A 153 5.08 -6.18 11.64
C PRO A 153 4.31 -4.93 12.09
N GLY A 154 3.29 -5.10 12.92
CA GLY A 154 2.43 -4.01 13.39
C GLY A 154 1.38 -3.51 12.40
N VAL A 155 1.49 -3.82 11.11
CA VAL A 155 0.51 -3.42 10.10
C VAL A 155 -0.52 -4.54 9.91
N ARG A 156 -1.78 -4.18 10.11
CA ARG A 156 -2.93 -5.00 9.76
C ARG A 156 -3.46 -4.55 8.40
N SER A 157 -3.53 -5.47 7.44
CA SER A 157 -4.13 -5.23 6.12
C SER A 157 -5.16 -6.31 5.82
N GLU A 158 -6.41 -5.91 5.67
CA GLU A 158 -7.54 -6.75 5.27
C GLU A 158 -7.66 -6.72 3.75
N SER A 159 -6.89 -7.55 3.08
CA SER A 159 -6.78 -7.61 1.62
C SER A 159 -7.87 -8.45 0.94
N SER A 160 -9.03 -8.59 1.57
CA SER A 160 -10.18 -9.33 1.04
C SER A 160 -10.92 -8.60 -0.09
N GLY A 161 -10.74 -7.27 -0.21
CA GLY A 161 -11.40 -6.42 -1.20
C GLY A 161 -10.84 -6.51 -2.64
N GLY A 162 -9.68 -7.15 -2.84
CA GLY A 162 -9.00 -7.20 -4.15
C GLY A 162 -7.91 -6.14 -4.30
N GLU A 163 -7.85 -5.45 -5.43
CA GLU A 163 -6.80 -4.47 -5.78
C GLU A 163 -7.09 -3.05 -5.29
N GLY A 164 -7.89 -2.88 -4.29
CA GLY A 164 -8.21 -1.60 -3.67
C GLY A 164 -9.29 -1.75 -2.62
N ASN A 165 -9.65 -0.63 -1.99
CA ASN A 165 -10.64 -0.56 -0.91
C ASN A 165 -10.30 -1.50 0.26
N SER A 166 -9.01 -1.68 0.53
CA SER A 166 -8.51 -2.51 1.63
C SER A 166 -8.51 -1.72 2.93
N ASN A 167 -8.88 -2.38 4.03
CA ASN A 167 -8.80 -1.79 5.36
C ASN A 167 -7.38 -1.95 5.90
N ILE A 168 -6.68 -0.85 6.16
CA ILE A 168 -5.28 -0.87 6.57
C ILE A 168 -5.11 -0.01 7.83
N THR A 169 -4.52 -0.60 8.87
CA THR A 169 -4.23 0.08 10.12
C THR A 169 -2.93 -0.42 10.74
N VAL A 170 -2.50 0.18 11.85
CA VAL A 170 -1.24 -0.15 12.53
C VAL A 170 -1.39 -0.05 14.04
N ARG A 171 -0.72 -0.97 14.79
CA ARG A 171 -0.58 -0.91 16.26
C ARG A 171 -1.89 -0.78 17.04
N GLY A 172 -2.94 -1.46 16.64
CA GLY A 172 -4.22 -1.41 17.34
C GLY A 172 -4.98 -0.08 17.23
N VAL A 173 -4.48 0.88 16.43
CA VAL A 173 -5.29 2.02 15.98
C VAL A 173 -6.52 1.46 15.25
N PRO A 174 -7.72 2.01 15.47
CA PRO A 174 -8.95 1.40 14.95
C PRO A 174 -8.94 1.26 13.44
N VAL A 175 -9.53 0.17 12.96
CA VAL A 175 -9.69 -0.10 11.54
C VAL A 175 -10.92 0.66 11.01
N SER A 176 -10.75 1.38 9.90
CA SER A 176 -11.85 2.02 9.19
C SER A 176 -12.36 1.11 8.07
N ALA A 177 -13.65 1.08 7.82
CA ALA A 177 -14.19 0.39 6.66
C ALA A 177 -13.85 1.18 5.38
N GLY A 178 -13.03 0.56 4.51
CA GLY A 178 -12.50 1.15 3.28
C GLY A 178 -11.39 2.17 3.52
N GLY A 179 -10.13 1.73 3.39
CA GLY A 179 -8.96 2.60 3.39
C GLY A 179 -8.07 2.54 4.62
N SER A 180 -7.24 3.57 4.74
CA SER A 180 -6.17 3.69 5.75
C SER A 180 -6.20 5.08 6.38
N ARG A 181 -7.18 5.34 7.25
CA ARG A 181 -7.44 6.67 7.84
C ARG A 181 -6.22 7.30 8.51
N TYR A 182 -5.45 6.51 9.26
CA TYR A 182 -4.35 6.99 10.10
C TYR A 182 -2.96 6.67 9.55
N LEU A 183 -2.91 5.98 8.41
CA LEU A 183 -1.69 5.56 7.74
C LEU A 183 -1.71 6.05 6.29
N LEU A 184 -0.62 6.70 5.86
CA LEU A 184 -0.51 7.27 4.53
C LEU A 184 0.34 6.39 3.62
N ILE A 185 -0.14 6.17 2.39
CA ILE A 185 0.61 5.49 1.34
C ILE A 185 1.26 6.51 0.43
N GLN A 186 2.56 6.37 0.20
CA GLN A 186 3.37 7.27 -0.62
C GLN A 186 4.03 6.55 -1.80
N GLU A 187 4.26 7.28 -2.88
CA GLU A 187 5.21 6.95 -3.95
C GLU A 187 6.30 8.02 -3.98
N ASP A 188 7.56 7.60 -3.87
CA ASP A 188 8.76 8.45 -3.89
C ASP A 188 8.68 9.64 -2.92
N GLY A 189 8.07 9.42 -1.73
CA GLY A 189 7.95 10.38 -0.65
C GLY A 189 6.77 11.34 -0.75
N LEU A 190 5.89 11.21 -1.73
CA LEU A 190 4.66 11.99 -1.84
C LEU A 190 3.41 11.11 -1.71
N PRO A 191 2.38 11.55 -0.97
CA PRO A 191 1.12 10.82 -0.84
C PRO A 191 0.49 10.45 -2.18
N VAL A 192 -0.10 9.25 -2.29
CA VAL A 192 -0.91 8.87 -3.47
C VAL A 192 -2.17 9.73 -3.54
N LEU A 193 -2.90 9.84 -2.45
CA LEU A 193 -3.97 10.81 -2.19
C LEU A 193 -3.71 11.48 -0.86
N GLN A 194 -4.26 12.68 -0.64
CA GLN A 194 -4.13 13.42 0.61
C GLN A 194 -4.81 12.73 1.80
N PHE A 195 -5.89 11.98 1.55
CA PHE A 195 -6.65 11.23 2.54
C PHE A 195 -6.60 9.74 2.24
N GLY A 196 -6.49 8.92 3.29
CA GLY A 196 -6.35 7.47 3.16
C GLY A 196 -7.67 6.72 3.03
N ASP A 197 -8.79 7.33 3.40
CA ASP A 197 -10.06 6.65 3.62
C ASP A 197 -11.28 7.33 2.97
N ILE A 198 -11.08 8.02 1.83
CA ILE A 198 -12.20 8.50 1.02
C ILE A 198 -13.05 7.28 0.66
N ALA A 199 -14.35 7.35 0.93
CA ALA A 199 -15.25 6.21 0.75
C ALA A 199 -15.29 5.78 -0.71
N PHE A 200 -14.93 4.50 -0.98
CA PHE A 200 -14.83 3.89 -2.31
C PHE A 200 -13.80 4.50 -3.26
N GLY A 201 -13.00 5.47 -2.77
CA GLY A 201 -11.91 6.12 -3.51
C GLY A 201 -10.61 6.12 -2.71
N THR A 202 -10.15 4.94 -2.28
CA THR A 202 -9.00 4.77 -1.37
C THR A 202 -7.66 4.90 -2.08
N GLN A 203 -6.58 5.18 -1.33
CA GLN A 203 -5.22 5.35 -1.88
C GLN A 203 -4.73 4.14 -2.65
N ASP A 204 -4.99 2.93 -2.15
CA ASP A 204 -4.55 1.66 -2.74
C ASP A 204 -5.20 1.36 -4.10
N GLN A 205 -6.32 2.00 -4.45
CA GLN A 205 -6.89 1.91 -5.80
C GLN A 205 -6.00 2.54 -6.88
N PHE A 206 -5.23 3.57 -6.55
CA PHE A 206 -4.37 4.30 -7.49
C PHE A 206 -2.90 3.89 -7.40
N LEU A 207 -2.61 2.79 -6.71
CA LEU A 207 -1.26 2.25 -6.55
C LEU A 207 -1.21 0.78 -6.96
N ARG A 208 -0.13 0.40 -7.68
CA ARG A 208 0.18 -1.00 -8.01
C ARG A 208 1.65 -1.27 -7.75
N PHE A 209 1.92 -2.45 -7.20
CA PHE A 209 3.28 -2.98 -7.12
C PHE A 209 3.67 -3.63 -8.45
N ASP A 210 4.87 -3.31 -8.95
CA ASP A 210 5.51 -3.92 -10.12
C ASP A 210 7.04 -3.87 -10.02
N ASN A 211 7.73 -4.31 -11.05
CA ASN A 211 9.19 -4.36 -11.09
C ASN A 211 9.89 -2.99 -11.07
N THR A 212 9.16 -1.87 -11.22
CA THR A 212 9.74 -0.53 -11.08
C THR A 212 10.02 -0.12 -9.63
N VAL A 213 9.44 -0.85 -8.66
CA VAL A 213 9.64 -0.61 -7.23
C VAL A 213 10.93 -1.29 -6.78
N GLY A 214 11.88 -0.50 -6.29
CA GLY A 214 13.14 -1.01 -5.75
C GLY A 214 12.99 -1.55 -4.32
N ARG A 215 12.22 -0.83 -3.48
CA ARG A 215 11.92 -1.22 -2.10
C ARG A 215 10.67 -0.51 -1.56
N ILE A 216 10.15 -1.03 -0.47
CA ILE A 216 9.07 -0.39 0.32
C ILE A 216 9.64 -0.12 1.72
N GLU A 217 9.48 1.11 2.21
CA GLU A 217 9.79 1.49 3.57
C GLU A 217 8.50 1.76 4.34
N ALA A 218 8.33 1.12 5.50
CA ALA A 218 7.16 1.27 6.37
C ALA A 218 7.58 1.80 7.73
N VAL A 219 7.19 3.03 8.02
CA VAL A 219 7.37 3.69 9.32
C VAL A 219 6.09 3.54 10.11
N ARG A 220 6.21 3.07 11.35
CA ARG A 220 5.09 2.89 12.28
C ARG A 220 5.22 3.90 13.41
N GLY A 221 4.18 4.74 13.58
CA GLY A 221 4.19 5.80 14.58
C GLY A 221 5.25 6.87 14.37
N GLY A 222 5.78 7.38 15.45
CA GLY A 222 6.96 8.21 15.50
C GLY A 222 6.88 9.51 14.73
N SER A 223 7.84 9.70 13.83
CA SER A 223 7.99 10.92 13.04
C SER A 223 6.97 11.09 11.91
N ALA A 224 6.17 10.06 11.62
CA ALA A 224 5.18 10.10 10.52
C ALA A 224 4.26 11.33 10.63
N SER A 225 3.79 11.65 11.83
CA SER A 225 2.89 12.78 12.10
C SER A 225 3.50 14.16 11.77
N VAL A 226 4.83 14.29 11.80
CA VAL A 226 5.52 15.56 11.49
C VAL A 226 5.89 15.64 10.01
N LEU A 227 6.24 14.50 9.39
CA LEU A 227 6.77 14.47 8.02
C LEU A 227 5.70 14.33 6.94
N ALA A 228 4.47 13.96 7.31
CA ALA A 228 3.34 13.94 6.39
C ALA A 228 2.03 14.35 7.09
N SER A 229 1.12 15.00 6.35
CA SER A 229 -0.25 15.28 6.81
C SER A 229 -1.07 13.99 6.87
N ASN A 230 -2.08 13.94 7.72
CA ASN A 230 -3.04 12.84 7.85
C ASN A 230 -2.42 11.45 8.08
N SER A 231 -1.23 11.38 8.69
CA SER A 231 -0.52 10.12 8.90
C SER A 231 -0.04 9.93 10.36
N PRO A 232 -0.91 10.15 11.36
CA PRO A 232 -0.47 10.13 12.75
C PRO A 232 0.04 8.76 13.22
N ALA A 233 -0.35 7.67 12.54
CA ALA A 233 0.02 6.31 12.94
C ALA A 233 1.13 5.70 12.08
N GLY A 234 1.38 6.18 10.86
CA GLY A 234 2.45 5.62 10.03
C GLY A 234 2.45 6.04 8.56
N ILE A 235 3.52 5.66 7.87
CA ILE A 235 3.72 5.88 6.43
C ILE A 235 4.22 4.58 5.80
N ILE A 236 3.66 4.19 4.65
CA ILE A 236 4.21 3.16 3.76
C ILE A 236 4.62 3.83 2.46
N ASN A 237 5.92 3.82 2.14
CA ASN A 237 6.48 4.52 0.99
C ASN A 237 7.07 3.54 -0.03
N PHE A 238 6.59 3.60 -1.26
CA PHE A 238 7.08 2.85 -2.42
C PHE A 238 8.17 3.65 -3.10
N ILE A 239 9.40 3.14 -3.11
CA ILE A 239 10.57 3.82 -3.65
C ILE A 239 10.94 3.21 -4.99
N SER A 240 10.91 4.03 -6.03
CA SER A 240 11.16 3.61 -7.41
C SER A 240 12.65 3.38 -7.70
N LYS A 241 12.95 2.45 -8.61
CA LYS A 241 14.26 2.31 -9.24
C LYS A 241 14.57 3.55 -10.10
N THR A 242 15.85 3.89 -10.25
CA THR A 242 16.27 5.13 -10.90
C THR A 242 17.20 4.95 -12.11
N GLY A 243 17.48 3.70 -12.50
CA GLY A 243 18.31 3.39 -13.67
C GLY A 243 19.79 3.77 -13.54
N THR A 244 20.29 3.91 -12.32
CA THR A 244 21.72 4.15 -12.04
C THR A 244 22.58 2.92 -12.39
N GLU A 245 21.97 1.74 -12.38
CA GLU A 245 22.57 0.47 -12.80
C GLU A 245 22.00 0.07 -14.15
N GLN A 246 22.85 -0.46 -15.02
CA GLN A 246 22.42 -0.99 -16.32
C GLN A 246 21.83 -2.38 -16.13
N GLY A 247 20.68 -2.62 -16.73
CA GLY A 247 20.02 -3.91 -16.72
C GLY A 247 18.50 -3.79 -16.66
N GLY A 248 17.84 -4.91 -16.63
CA GLY A 248 16.40 -4.96 -16.59
C GLY A 248 15.88 -6.39 -16.53
N SER A 249 14.56 -6.51 -16.52
CA SER A 249 13.92 -7.80 -16.50
C SER A 249 12.60 -7.81 -17.26
N VAL A 250 12.24 -8.98 -17.76
CA VAL A 250 10.88 -9.30 -18.22
C VAL A 250 10.44 -10.56 -17.47
N ALA A 251 9.33 -10.48 -16.76
CA ALA A 251 8.79 -11.60 -15.99
C ALA A 251 7.33 -11.84 -16.39
N THR A 252 7.01 -13.06 -16.81
CA THR A 252 5.62 -13.46 -17.14
C THR A 252 5.14 -14.50 -16.14
N THR A 253 4.01 -14.24 -15.51
CA THR A 253 3.37 -15.09 -14.51
C THR A 253 2.04 -15.61 -15.05
N PHE A 254 1.86 -16.95 -14.97
CA PHE A 254 0.65 -17.65 -15.37
C PHE A 254 -0.08 -18.19 -14.14
N GLY A 255 -1.38 -18.02 -14.08
CA GLY A 255 -2.24 -18.71 -13.13
C GLY A 255 -2.46 -20.16 -13.56
N VAL A 256 -2.18 -21.11 -12.65
CA VAL A 256 -2.32 -22.56 -12.95
C VAL A 256 -3.72 -23.06 -12.63
N LEU A 257 -4.32 -22.60 -11.52
CA LEU A 257 -5.66 -23.00 -11.08
C LEU A 257 -6.77 -22.08 -11.60
N GLN A 258 -6.45 -20.81 -11.83
CA GLN A 258 -7.36 -19.81 -12.41
C GLN A 258 -6.68 -19.14 -13.60
N PRO A 259 -7.43 -18.78 -14.65
CA PRO A 259 -6.86 -18.14 -15.82
C PRO A 259 -6.36 -16.73 -15.48
N MET A 260 -5.03 -16.56 -15.51
CA MET A 260 -4.38 -15.27 -15.31
C MET A 260 -3.07 -15.23 -16.07
N LEU A 261 -2.82 -14.13 -16.74
CA LEU A 261 -1.54 -13.77 -17.34
C LEU A 261 -1.14 -12.40 -16.81
N ARG A 262 0.08 -12.27 -16.30
CA ARG A 262 0.69 -10.99 -15.98
C ARG A 262 2.11 -10.96 -16.50
N THR A 263 2.47 -9.89 -17.21
CA THR A 263 3.84 -9.62 -17.64
C THR A 263 4.31 -8.32 -17.03
N ASP A 264 5.35 -8.41 -16.23
CA ASP A 264 6.08 -7.29 -15.66
C ASP A 264 7.35 -7.06 -16.46
N PHE A 265 7.75 -5.81 -16.65
CA PHE A 265 9.01 -5.46 -17.31
C PHE A 265 9.64 -4.24 -16.64
N ASP A 266 10.95 -4.18 -16.62
CA ASP A 266 11.69 -2.99 -16.25
C ASP A 266 13.04 -2.93 -16.95
N MET A 267 13.53 -1.72 -17.20
CA MET A 267 14.86 -1.46 -17.75
C MET A 267 15.41 -0.17 -17.15
N GLY A 268 16.62 -0.26 -16.63
CA GLY A 268 17.42 0.87 -16.17
C GLY A 268 18.72 0.98 -16.96
N THR A 269 19.15 2.21 -17.25
CA THR A 269 20.44 2.43 -17.91
C THR A 269 21.01 3.81 -17.60
N PRO A 270 22.32 3.93 -17.30
CA PRO A 270 23.02 5.19 -17.40
C PRO A 270 23.14 5.60 -18.87
N LEU A 271 22.54 6.75 -19.22
CA LEU A 271 22.67 7.34 -20.58
C LEU A 271 23.99 8.11 -20.75
N SER A 272 24.58 8.55 -19.64
CA SER A 272 25.91 9.15 -19.51
C SER A 272 26.35 9.06 -18.06
N GLU A 273 27.58 9.49 -17.74
CA GLU A 273 28.09 9.53 -16.35
C GLU A 273 27.17 10.29 -15.39
N SER A 274 26.38 11.24 -15.89
CA SER A 274 25.52 12.11 -15.09
C SER A 274 24.05 11.96 -15.35
N VAL A 275 23.62 11.18 -16.34
CA VAL A 275 22.20 10.99 -16.69
C VAL A 275 21.84 9.52 -16.62
N SER A 276 20.83 9.17 -15.86
CA SER A 276 20.27 7.81 -15.84
C SER A 276 18.76 7.83 -16.14
N PHE A 277 18.29 6.75 -16.76
CA PHE A 277 16.91 6.57 -17.17
C PHE A 277 16.40 5.21 -16.68
N HIS A 278 15.16 5.16 -16.21
CA HIS A 278 14.46 3.93 -15.87
C HIS A 278 13.06 3.96 -16.44
N ILE A 279 12.61 2.84 -16.98
CA ILE A 279 11.23 2.62 -17.43
C ILE A 279 10.81 1.20 -17.09
N GLY A 280 9.56 1.01 -16.77
CA GLY A 280 8.98 -0.31 -16.53
C GLY A 280 7.49 -0.23 -16.22
N GLY A 281 6.93 -1.39 -15.91
CA GLY A 281 5.51 -1.52 -15.61
C GLY A 281 5.03 -2.95 -15.75
N PHE A 282 3.73 -3.11 -15.87
CA PHE A 282 3.11 -4.40 -16.11
C PHE A 282 1.85 -4.28 -16.96
N TYR A 283 1.46 -5.41 -17.56
CA TYR A 283 0.13 -5.65 -18.09
C TYR A 283 -0.40 -6.99 -17.56
N ARG A 284 -1.69 -7.05 -17.23
CA ARG A 284 -2.36 -8.28 -16.79
C ARG A 284 -3.72 -8.46 -17.42
N ALA A 285 -4.12 -9.72 -17.59
CA ALA A 285 -5.47 -10.12 -17.96
C ALA A 285 -5.81 -11.46 -17.30
N GLY A 286 -7.02 -11.60 -16.75
CA GLY A 286 -7.44 -12.86 -16.12
C GLY A 286 -8.56 -12.74 -15.11
N ASP A 287 -8.78 -13.82 -14.38
CA ASP A 287 -9.87 -13.99 -13.43
C ASP A 287 -9.34 -14.49 -12.07
N LEU A 288 -8.44 -13.73 -11.45
CA LEU A 288 -7.88 -13.96 -10.10
C LEU A 288 -8.17 -12.77 -9.19
N PRO A 289 -8.24 -12.93 -7.87
CA PRO A 289 -8.07 -14.18 -7.09
C PRO A 289 -9.34 -15.02 -6.93
N ARG A 290 -10.48 -14.61 -7.43
CA ARG A 290 -11.77 -15.30 -7.36
C ARG A 290 -12.39 -15.45 -8.73
N ARG A 291 -13.25 -16.44 -8.93
CA ARG A 291 -13.94 -16.68 -10.20
C ARG A 291 -15.11 -15.74 -10.37
N THR A 292 -15.10 -14.96 -11.43
CA THR A 292 -16.19 -14.06 -11.84
C THR A 292 -16.90 -14.59 -13.10
N GLY A 293 -16.29 -15.57 -13.79
CA GLY A 293 -16.80 -16.12 -15.04
C GLY A 293 -16.44 -15.28 -16.28
N TYR A 294 -15.58 -14.24 -16.11
CA TYR A 294 -15.10 -13.40 -17.20
C TYR A 294 -13.71 -12.83 -16.86
N THR A 295 -13.07 -12.12 -17.79
CA THR A 295 -11.79 -11.46 -17.56
C THR A 295 -11.98 -10.23 -16.67
N SER A 296 -11.98 -10.42 -15.34
CA SER A 296 -12.25 -9.39 -14.34
C SER A 296 -11.04 -8.49 -14.09
N ASN A 297 -9.81 -9.02 -14.22
CA ASN A 297 -8.59 -8.21 -14.18
C ASN A 297 -8.13 -7.92 -15.59
N ASN A 298 -7.98 -6.64 -15.94
CA ASN A 298 -7.52 -6.25 -17.27
C ASN A 298 -6.95 -4.83 -17.24
N GLY A 299 -5.68 -4.71 -17.52
CA GLY A 299 -5.01 -3.42 -17.56
C GLY A 299 -3.56 -3.48 -17.13
N GLY A 300 -3.02 -2.33 -16.76
CA GLY A 300 -1.61 -2.25 -16.37
C GLY A 300 -1.14 -0.86 -16.04
N GLN A 301 0.16 -0.75 -15.88
CA GLN A 301 0.85 0.47 -15.48
C GLN A 301 2.16 0.60 -16.25
N ILE A 302 2.52 1.84 -16.57
CA ILE A 302 3.86 2.21 -17.04
C ILE A 302 4.37 3.35 -16.18
N LYS A 303 5.62 3.25 -15.71
CA LYS A 303 6.34 4.28 -14.97
C LYS A 303 7.68 4.54 -15.64
N ALA A 304 8.10 5.80 -15.68
CA ALA A 304 9.42 6.18 -16.17
C ALA A 304 10.00 7.31 -15.34
N ASN A 305 11.32 7.33 -15.20
CA ASN A 305 12.03 8.47 -14.62
C ASN A 305 13.35 8.74 -15.33
N LEU A 306 13.76 10.01 -15.29
CA LEU A 306 15.01 10.51 -15.80
C LEU A 306 15.70 11.31 -14.70
N THR A 307 16.92 10.92 -14.34
CA THR A 307 17.71 11.59 -13.30
C THR A 307 18.96 12.22 -13.91
N LYS A 308 19.14 13.52 -13.70
CA LYS A 308 20.38 14.24 -14.02
C LYS A 308 21.13 14.51 -12.72
N LYS A 309 22.33 13.97 -12.59
CA LYS A 309 23.26 14.26 -11.49
C LYS A 309 24.12 15.50 -11.81
N PHE A 310 24.44 16.25 -10.77
CA PHE A 310 25.35 17.38 -10.77
C PHE A 310 26.33 17.17 -9.61
N ASP A 311 27.42 17.92 -9.56
CA ASP A 311 28.43 17.83 -8.48
C ASP A 311 27.82 18.01 -7.08
N LYS A 312 26.74 18.81 -6.98
CA LYS A 312 26.10 19.16 -5.71
C LYS A 312 24.74 18.50 -5.47
N GLY A 313 24.32 17.57 -6.31
CA GLY A 313 23.02 16.91 -6.15
C GLY A 313 22.44 16.37 -7.44
N PHE A 314 21.12 16.31 -7.51
CA PHE A 314 20.43 15.83 -8.71
C PHE A 314 19.07 16.49 -8.91
N VAL A 315 18.58 16.39 -10.15
CA VAL A 315 17.21 16.65 -10.55
C VAL A 315 16.66 15.37 -11.18
N ARG A 316 15.46 14.96 -10.77
CA ARG A 316 14.73 13.81 -11.32
C ARG A 316 13.38 14.25 -11.81
N LEU A 317 12.99 13.81 -12.99
CA LEU A 317 11.63 13.89 -13.51
C LEU A 317 11.05 12.49 -13.59
N TYR A 318 9.76 12.35 -13.31
CA TYR A 318 9.08 11.06 -13.40
C TYR A 318 7.65 11.20 -13.92
N ALA A 319 7.18 10.14 -14.55
CA ALA A 319 5.82 10.02 -15.07
C ALA A 319 5.27 8.62 -14.79
N LYS A 320 3.95 8.55 -14.55
CA LYS A 320 3.20 7.32 -14.37
C LYS A 320 1.91 7.37 -15.19
N PHE A 321 1.57 6.25 -15.82
CA PHE A 321 0.28 5.99 -16.40
C PHE A 321 -0.23 4.64 -15.89
N LEU A 322 -1.33 4.67 -15.15
CA LEU A 322 -2.07 3.49 -14.68
C LEU A 322 -3.44 3.49 -15.36
N ASN A 323 -3.83 2.37 -15.94
CA ASN A 323 -5.18 2.09 -16.40
C ASN A 323 -5.43 0.59 -16.16
N ASP A 324 -6.09 0.28 -15.05
CA ASP A 324 -6.22 -1.08 -14.57
C ASP A 324 -7.57 -1.29 -13.90
N ARG A 325 -8.22 -2.39 -14.22
CA ARG A 325 -9.47 -2.81 -13.61
C ARG A 325 -9.35 -4.17 -12.97
N ALA A 326 -10.12 -4.36 -11.90
CA ALA A 326 -10.21 -5.59 -11.14
C ALA A 326 -11.61 -5.71 -10.50
N ALA A 327 -12.05 -6.92 -10.22
CA ALA A 327 -13.24 -7.10 -9.40
C ALA A 327 -13.02 -6.54 -7.99
N GLY A 328 -14.01 -5.82 -7.45
CA GLY A 328 -14.05 -5.33 -6.07
C GLY A 328 -14.88 -6.26 -5.19
N TYR A 329 -14.24 -7.01 -4.30
CA TYR A 329 -14.95 -8.01 -3.51
C TYR A 329 -15.53 -7.38 -2.25
N MET A 330 -16.86 -7.42 -2.17
CA MET A 330 -17.65 -7.00 -1.01
C MET A 330 -17.89 -8.19 -0.06
N PRO A 331 -18.55 -8.02 1.11
CA PRO A 331 -18.94 -9.15 1.94
C PRO A 331 -19.69 -10.22 1.15
N MET A 332 -19.55 -11.45 1.58
CA MET A 332 -20.17 -12.62 0.96
C MET A 332 -21.01 -13.38 1.98
N PRO A 333 -22.09 -14.06 1.56
CA PRO A 333 -22.89 -14.84 2.48
C PRO A 333 -22.12 -16.08 2.95
N LEU A 334 -22.06 -16.28 4.26
CA LEU A 334 -21.45 -17.41 4.95
C LEU A 334 -22.47 -18.06 5.86
N GLN A 335 -22.44 -19.37 6.00
CA GLN A 335 -23.19 -20.08 7.02
C GLN A 335 -22.44 -20.01 8.35
N VAL A 336 -23.14 -19.64 9.41
CA VAL A 336 -22.57 -19.58 10.77
C VAL A 336 -23.52 -20.26 11.74
N SER A 337 -23.01 -21.20 12.50
CA SER A 337 -23.75 -21.98 13.50
C SER A 337 -22.99 -22.05 14.82
N GLY A 338 -23.59 -22.66 15.84
CA GLY A 338 -23.00 -22.77 17.19
C GLY A 338 -23.39 -21.60 18.08
N THR A 339 -22.45 -21.14 18.92
CA THR A 339 -22.66 -19.99 19.81
C THR A 339 -21.86 -18.77 19.35
N ASN A 340 -22.21 -17.58 19.80
CA ASN A 340 -21.47 -16.36 19.51
C ASN A 340 -19.98 -16.44 19.93
N ALA A 341 -19.69 -17.09 21.05
CA ALA A 341 -18.34 -17.26 21.58
C ALA A 341 -17.56 -18.40 20.88
N SER A 342 -18.25 -19.38 20.28
CA SER A 342 -17.64 -20.52 19.59
C SER A 342 -18.43 -20.85 18.30
N PRO A 343 -18.42 -19.97 17.32
CA PRO A 343 -19.13 -20.18 16.07
C PRO A 343 -18.35 -21.09 15.13
N THR A 344 -19.10 -21.83 14.31
CA THR A 344 -18.57 -22.57 13.16
C THR A 344 -18.92 -21.78 11.91
N TRP A 345 -17.88 -21.41 11.13
CA TRP A 345 -18.02 -20.62 9.90
C TRP A 345 -17.76 -21.53 8.69
N GLU A 346 -18.66 -21.52 7.74
CA GLU A 346 -18.60 -22.37 6.55
C GLU A 346 -19.08 -21.60 5.30
N SER A 347 -18.70 -22.07 4.12
CA SER A 347 -19.37 -21.67 2.89
C SER A 347 -20.82 -22.17 2.89
N LEU A 348 -21.72 -21.43 2.25
CA LEU A 348 -23.07 -21.97 1.96
C LEU A 348 -22.96 -23.19 1.04
N ALA A 349 -23.95 -24.06 1.07
CA ALA A 349 -23.99 -25.24 0.22
C ALA A 349 -23.90 -24.90 -1.28
N ASP A 350 -24.51 -23.77 -1.68
CA ASP A 350 -24.58 -23.32 -3.08
C ASP A 350 -23.55 -22.23 -3.42
N PHE A 351 -22.81 -21.72 -2.43
CA PHE A 351 -21.88 -20.61 -2.64
C PHE A 351 -20.52 -20.87 -2.00
N ASP A 352 -19.47 -21.05 -2.83
CA ASP A 352 -18.08 -21.18 -2.38
C ASP A 352 -17.51 -19.80 -2.02
N ALA A 353 -17.52 -19.46 -0.74
CA ALA A 353 -17.02 -18.18 -0.24
C ALA A 353 -15.50 -17.95 -0.42
N LEU A 354 -14.73 -19.00 -0.73
CA LEU A 354 -13.28 -18.91 -0.97
C LEU A 354 -12.95 -18.53 -2.42
N ASN A 355 -13.65 -19.12 -3.38
CA ASN A 355 -13.34 -18.98 -4.81
C ASN A 355 -14.46 -18.32 -5.61
N GLY A 356 -15.68 -18.31 -5.11
CA GLY A 356 -16.82 -17.65 -5.74
C GLY A 356 -16.79 -16.12 -5.61
N SER A 357 -17.64 -15.47 -6.37
CA SER A 357 -17.77 -14.02 -6.42
C SER A 357 -19.25 -13.64 -6.63
N LEU A 358 -19.65 -12.45 -6.22
CA LEU A 358 -20.98 -11.90 -6.52
C LEU A 358 -21.08 -11.28 -7.92
N TYR A 359 -19.97 -11.18 -8.64
CA TYR A 359 -19.95 -10.83 -10.06
C TYR A 359 -20.32 -12.05 -10.91
N SER A 360 -20.86 -11.77 -12.08
CA SER A 360 -21.34 -12.83 -12.98
C SER A 360 -21.36 -12.37 -14.44
N PRO A 361 -21.19 -13.28 -15.41
CA PRO A 361 -21.42 -12.97 -16.82
C PRO A 361 -22.88 -12.53 -17.13
N TYR A 362 -23.82 -12.85 -16.26
CA TYR A 362 -25.23 -12.52 -16.42
C TYR A 362 -25.64 -11.19 -15.78
N PHE A 363 -24.77 -10.58 -14.97
CA PHE A 363 -25.00 -9.29 -14.32
C PHE A 363 -24.04 -8.25 -14.92
N ARG A 364 -24.47 -7.59 -16.02
CA ARG A 364 -23.57 -6.75 -16.83
C ARG A 364 -23.92 -5.29 -16.86
N THR A 365 -25.19 -4.94 -16.84
CA THR A 365 -25.63 -3.57 -17.14
C THR A 365 -26.36 -2.96 -15.96
N ASP A 366 -25.97 -1.72 -15.64
CA ASP A 366 -26.66 -0.88 -14.70
C ASP A 366 -26.88 0.52 -15.31
N TYR A 367 -28.02 1.14 -15.00
CA TYR A 367 -28.34 2.51 -15.39
C TYR A 367 -28.46 3.37 -14.15
N THR A 368 -27.76 4.48 -14.13
CA THR A 368 -27.74 5.42 -13.00
C THR A 368 -27.87 6.85 -13.47
N MET A 369 -28.26 7.74 -12.57
CA MET A 369 -28.32 9.18 -12.87
C MET A 369 -27.00 9.83 -12.46
N GLY A 370 -26.33 10.52 -13.38
CA GLY A 370 -25.15 11.32 -13.06
C GLY A 370 -25.48 12.57 -12.22
N GLY A 371 -24.44 13.19 -11.66
CA GLY A 371 -24.57 14.42 -10.92
C GLY A 371 -25.13 15.62 -11.71
N ASP A 372 -25.07 15.54 -13.02
CA ASP A 372 -25.62 16.49 -13.99
C ASP A 372 -27.06 16.14 -14.42
N GLY A 373 -27.67 15.10 -13.85
CA GLY A 373 -29.01 14.60 -14.20
C GLY A 373 -29.05 13.73 -15.46
N ASN A 374 -27.92 13.51 -16.13
CA ASN A 374 -27.85 12.62 -17.29
C ASN A 374 -27.86 11.15 -16.87
N ILE A 375 -28.51 10.30 -17.67
CA ILE A 375 -28.53 8.87 -17.47
C ILE A 375 -27.20 8.28 -17.96
N LEU A 376 -26.59 7.48 -17.11
CA LEU A 376 -25.32 6.82 -17.34
C LEU A 376 -25.51 5.31 -17.38
N LYS A 377 -25.03 4.69 -18.43
CA LYS A 377 -24.94 3.22 -18.53
C LYS A 377 -23.57 2.77 -18.08
N SER A 378 -23.53 1.82 -17.13
CA SER A 378 -22.32 1.22 -16.60
C SER A 378 -22.22 -0.25 -16.99
N ASP A 379 -21.02 -0.74 -17.33
CA ASP A 379 -20.73 -2.18 -17.41
C ASP A 379 -20.22 -2.63 -16.03
N ILE A 380 -20.97 -3.52 -15.37
CA ILE A 380 -20.62 -4.01 -14.01
C ILE A 380 -19.31 -4.79 -14.01
N GLN A 381 -18.92 -5.33 -15.17
CA GLN A 381 -17.63 -6.02 -15.33
C GLN A 381 -16.41 -5.09 -15.23
N ASP A 382 -16.60 -3.77 -15.26
CA ASP A 382 -15.50 -2.82 -14.99
C ASP A 382 -15.01 -2.89 -13.53
N GLY A 383 -15.86 -3.27 -12.59
CA GLY A 383 -15.48 -3.46 -11.19
C GLY A 383 -14.83 -2.21 -10.58
N MET A 384 -13.67 -2.37 -9.98
CA MET A 384 -12.78 -1.27 -9.58
C MET A 384 -11.88 -0.91 -10.77
N HIS A 385 -12.22 0.13 -11.48
CA HIS A 385 -11.43 0.65 -12.59
C HIS A 385 -10.72 1.92 -12.15
N SER A 386 -9.39 1.88 -12.12
CA SER A 386 -8.55 3.00 -11.68
C SER A 386 -7.73 3.54 -12.83
N VAL A 387 -7.85 4.84 -13.08
CA VAL A 387 -7.03 5.56 -14.06
C VAL A 387 -6.25 6.65 -13.35
N SER A 388 -4.92 6.62 -13.48
CA SER A 388 -4.03 7.64 -12.91
C SER A 388 -2.98 8.05 -13.93
N LYS A 389 -2.85 9.35 -14.16
CA LYS A 389 -1.79 9.96 -14.98
C LYS A 389 -1.06 10.96 -14.09
N SER A 390 0.20 10.69 -13.79
CA SER A 390 0.99 11.55 -12.90
C SER A 390 2.25 12.01 -13.60
N PHE A 391 2.60 13.26 -13.33
CA PHE A 391 3.89 13.85 -13.71
C PHE A 391 4.45 14.62 -12.53
N GLY A 392 5.75 14.44 -12.26
CA GLY A 392 6.39 15.08 -11.13
C GLY A 392 7.90 15.17 -11.25
N GLY A 393 8.50 15.73 -10.22
CA GLY A 393 9.95 15.83 -10.14
C GLY A 393 10.46 16.03 -8.73
N GLU A 394 11.75 15.75 -8.57
CA GLU A 394 12.52 15.95 -7.35
C GLU A 394 13.78 16.77 -7.68
N VAL A 395 14.04 17.77 -6.86
CA VAL A 395 15.30 18.50 -6.81
C VAL A 395 15.95 18.21 -5.47
N ASN A 396 17.22 17.79 -5.45
CA ASN A 396 17.96 17.51 -4.23
C ASN A 396 19.38 18.07 -4.40
N MET A 397 19.67 19.20 -3.76
CA MET A 397 20.87 19.98 -4.02
C MET A 397 21.54 20.45 -2.73
N ASN A 398 22.85 20.28 -2.64
CA ASN A 398 23.69 20.95 -1.65
C ASN A 398 24.03 22.37 -2.16
N ILE A 399 23.50 23.39 -1.51
CA ILE A 399 23.66 24.80 -1.94
C ILE A 399 24.82 25.52 -1.26
N GLY A 400 25.71 24.76 -0.62
CA GLY A 400 26.94 25.27 0.01
C GLY A 400 26.80 25.57 1.50
N ASN A 401 27.90 25.71 2.21
CA ASN A 401 27.98 26.06 3.63
C ASN A 401 27.07 25.19 4.55
N GLY A 402 26.94 23.89 4.25
CA GLY A 402 26.13 22.95 5.00
C GLY A 402 24.62 23.06 4.75
N TRP A 403 24.17 23.87 3.80
CA TRP A 403 22.78 23.96 3.38
C TRP A 403 22.45 22.91 2.32
N LYS A 404 21.28 22.29 2.47
CA LYS A 404 20.69 21.35 1.52
C LYS A 404 19.26 21.75 1.24
N LEU A 405 18.86 21.69 -0.03
CA LEU A 405 17.50 21.94 -0.50
C LEU A 405 16.97 20.66 -1.11
N VAL A 406 15.74 20.28 -0.74
CA VAL A 406 14.97 19.19 -1.36
C VAL A 406 13.59 19.73 -1.69
N ASN A 407 13.16 19.54 -2.92
CA ASN A 407 11.78 19.81 -3.32
C ASN A 407 11.23 18.67 -4.14
N ARG A 408 10.05 18.17 -3.78
CA ARG A 408 9.29 17.18 -4.53
C ARG A 408 7.96 17.76 -4.91
N ALA A 409 7.57 17.59 -6.16
CA ALA A 409 6.27 18.03 -6.64
C ALA A 409 5.66 16.99 -7.58
N ARG A 410 4.35 16.77 -7.48
CA ARG A 410 3.59 15.89 -8.38
C ARG A 410 2.20 16.46 -8.64
N TYR A 411 1.79 16.42 -9.89
CA TYR A 411 0.41 16.57 -10.31
C TYR A 411 -0.12 15.24 -10.83
N SER A 412 -1.30 14.84 -10.36
CA SER A 412 -1.94 13.59 -10.74
C SER A 412 -3.37 13.84 -11.20
N ILE A 413 -3.74 13.27 -12.33
CA ILE A 413 -5.11 13.18 -12.83
C ILE A 413 -5.59 11.78 -12.51
N ASN A 414 -6.52 11.69 -11.56
CA ASN A 414 -7.07 10.43 -11.06
C ASN A 414 -8.57 10.40 -11.26
N ASN A 415 -9.08 9.31 -11.80
CA ASN A 415 -10.50 9.04 -11.94
C ASN A 415 -10.74 7.52 -12.03
N GLY A 416 -12.02 7.12 -12.07
CA GLY A 416 -12.36 5.71 -12.19
C GLY A 416 -13.76 5.34 -11.72
N HIS A 417 -13.91 4.08 -11.38
CA HIS A 417 -15.16 3.51 -10.84
C HIS A 417 -14.86 2.60 -9.64
N PHE A 418 -15.80 2.56 -8.72
CA PHE A 418 -15.97 1.48 -7.78
C PHE A 418 -17.36 0.89 -8.00
N LEU A 419 -17.42 -0.27 -8.65
CA LEU A 419 -18.65 -0.92 -9.08
C LEU A 419 -18.69 -2.31 -8.48
N ALA A 420 -19.41 -2.52 -7.38
CA ALA A 420 -19.37 -3.78 -6.64
C ALA A 420 -20.73 -4.21 -6.13
N PRO A 421 -21.15 -5.48 -6.33
CA PRO A 421 -22.33 -6.05 -5.73
C PRO A 421 -22.17 -6.22 -4.20
N PHE A 422 -23.07 -5.63 -3.41
CA PHE A 422 -23.10 -5.76 -1.95
C PHE A 422 -24.38 -6.51 -1.53
N PRO A 423 -24.28 -7.63 -0.80
CA PRO A 423 -25.43 -8.36 -0.31
C PRO A 423 -26.05 -7.62 0.89
N ALA A 424 -27.02 -6.76 0.63
CA ALA A 424 -27.71 -6.02 1.68
C ALA A 424 -28.46 -6.97 2.64
N THR A 425 -28.99 -8.06 2.10
CA THR A 425 -29.61 -9.16 2.85
C THR A 425 -29.40 -10.47 2.09
N ALA A 426 -29.24 -11.58 2.80
CA ALA A 426 -29.23 -12.92 2.22
C ALA A 426 -30.13 -13.84 3.04
N GLY A 427 -30.83 -14.78 2.37
CA GLY A 427 -31.79 -15.66 3.04
C GLY A 427 -32.40 -16.68 2.10
N SER A 428 -33.39 -17.40 2.63
CA SER A 428 -34.19 -18.38 1.88
C SER A 428 -35.08 -17.70 0.83
N TYR A 429 -35.69 -18.52 -0.03
CA TYR A 429 -36.72 -18.04 -0.96
C TYR A 429 -37.80 -17.22 -0.24
N ASN A 430 -38.27 -17.72 0.91
CA ASN A 430 -39.34 -17.04 1.67
C ASN A 430 -38.85 -15.71 2.28
N ASP A 431 -37.59 -15.59 2.65
CA ASP A 431 -37.04 -14.35 3.23
C ASP A 431 -36.93 -13.23 2.18
N ILE A 432 -36.48 -13.56 0.98
CA ILE A 432 -36.11 -12.58 -0.07
C ILE A 432 -37.27 -12.42 -1.09
N ILE A 433 -37.82 -13.52 -1.62
CA ILE A 433 -38.78 -13.53 -2.72
C ILE A 433 -40.24 -13.52 -2.19
N LYS A 434 -40.50 -14.15 -1.05
CA LYS A 434 -41.76 -14.46 -0.39
C LYS A 434 -42.47 -15.66 -1.00
N ALA A 435 -43.08 -16.50 -0.14
CA ALA A 435 -43.68 -17.77 -0.54
C ALA A 435 -44.85 -17.64 -1.51
N GLU A 436 -45.58 -16.54 -1.45
CA GLU A 436 -46.74 -16.24 -2.31
C GLU A 436 -46.35 -15.85 -3.74
N ASN A 437 -45.09 -15.43 -3.97
CA ASN A 437 -44.62 -14.97 -5.26
C ASN A 437 -44.09 -16.12 -6.11
N THR A 438 -44.01 -15.93 -7.41
CA THR A 438 -43.32 -16.83 -8.34
C THR A 438 -42.02 -16.17 -8.84
N ALA A 439 -40.99 -16.99 -9.08
CA ALA A 439 -39.72 -16.46 -9.53
C ALA A 439 -39.10 -17.30 -10.65
N THR A 440 -38.47 -16.60 -11.61
CA THR A 440 -37.74 -17.20 -12.73
C THR A 440 -36.36 -16.54 -12.83
N TYR A 441 -35.40 -17.19 -13.48
CA TYR A 441 -34.16 -16.52 -13.85
C TYR A 441 -34.46 -15.37 -14.82
N ALA A 442 -33.86 -14.23 -14.58
CA ALA A 442 -34.11 -13.01 -15.34
C ALA A 442 -33.95 -13.22 -16.86
N GLY A 443 -34.93 -12.72 -17.62
CA GLY A 443 -34.94 -12.85 -19.06
C GLY A 443 -35.27 -14.27 -19.57
N THR A 444 -35.71 -15.20 -18.69
CA THR A 444 -36.09 -16.57 -19.06
C THR A 444 -37.45 -16.98 -18.50
N THR A 445 -37.97 -18.16 -18.90
CA THR A 445 -39.14 -18.80 -18.30
C THR A 445 -38.80 -19.89 -17.29
N THR A 446 -37.51 -20.12 -17.03
CA THR A 446 -37.03 -21.18 -16.13
C THR A 446 -37.24 -20.76 -14.68
N ALA A 447 -38.03 -21.53 -13.93
CA ALA A 447 -38.23 -21.28 -12.49
C ALA A 447 -36.90 -21.46 -11.72
N VAL A 448 -36.71 -20.65 -10.69
CA VAL A 448 -35.59 -20.77 -9.77
C VAL A 448 -35.76 -21.98 -8.85
N ASN A 449 -34.68 -22.52 -8.28
CA ASN A 449 -34.78 -23.58 -7.28
C ASN A 449 -35.19 -22.93 -5.91
N PRO A 450 -36.36 -23.27 -5.34
CA PRO A 450 -36.80 -22.66 -4.08
C PRO A 450 -35.95 -23.02 -2.86
N ASN A 451 -35.08 -24.03 -2.99
CA ASN A 451 -34.16 -24.43 -1.91
C ASN A 451 -32.81 -23.69 -1.96
N SER A 452 -32.57 -22.89 -2.99
CA SER A 452 -31.37 -22.07 -3.08
C SER A 452 -31.41 -20.89 -2.09
N THR A 453 -30.24 -20.33 -1.82
CA THR A 453 -30.10 -19.06 -1.11
C THR A 453 -30.24 -17.90 -2.09
N PHE A 454 -30.95 -16.85 -1.69
CA PHE A 454 -31.16 -15.62 -2.48
C PHE A 454 -30.61 -14.41 -1.74
N MET A 455 -30.31 -13.35 -2.51
CA MET A 455 -29.76 -12.12 -1.97
C MET A 455 -30.50 -10.91 -2.54
N LEU A 456 -30.78 -9.92 -1.68
CA LEU A 456 -31.00 -8.55 -2.10
C LEU A 456 -29.62 -7.89 -2.28
N ILE A 457 -29.27 -7.54 -3.49
CA ILE A 457 -28.02 -6.89 -3.82
C ILE A 457 -28.25 -5.38 -3.92
N HIS A 458 -27.50 -4.58 -3.17
CA HIS A 458 -27.29 -3.17 -3.49
C HIS A 458 -26.02 -3.07 -4.37
N LEU A 459 -26.18 -2.65 -5.60
CA LEU A 459 -25.03 -2.45 -6.48
C LEU A 459 -24.39 -1.09 -6.16
N PHE A 460 -23.21 -1.12 -5.59
CA PHE A 460 -22.45 0.08 -5.24
C PHE A 460 -21.84 0.70 -6.51
N ASN A 461 -22.65 1.38 -7.29
CA ASN A 461 -22.21 2.08 -8.49
C ASN A 461 -21.71 3.48 -8.10
N THR A 462 -20.41 3.56 -7.83
CA THR A 462 -19.74 4.78 -7.41
C THR A 462 -18.75 5.23 -8.48
N LYS A 463 -19.00 6.40 -9.06
CA LYS A 463 -18.09 7.04 -10.01
C LYS A 463 -17.12 7.95 -9.29
N LEU A 464 -15.82 7.76 -9.57
CA LEU A 464 -14.74 8.62 -9.13
C LEU A 464 -14.46 9.63 -10.24
N ASN A 465 -15.23 10.73 -10.26
CA ASN A 465 -15.25 11.68 -11.39
C ASN A 465 -13.99 12.52 -11.45
N ASN A 466 -13.51 12.98 -10.28
CA ASN A 466 -12.35 13.87 -10.17
C ASN A 466 -11.65 13.67 -8.84
N PHE A 467 -10.53 12.94 -8.86
CA PHE A 467 -9.62 12.73 -7.72
C PHE A 467 -8.25 13.33 -7.99
N ASN A 468 -8.21 14.36 -8.85
CA ASN A 468 -6.98 15.05 -9.21
C ASN A 468 -6.34 15.67 -7.98
N ASN A 469 -5.01 15.64 -7.94
CA ASN A 469 -4.28 16.29 -6.87
C ASN A 469 -2.99 16.96 -7.37
N PHE A 470 -2.61 18.01 -6.67
CA PHE A 470 -1.29 18.61 -6.73
C PHE A 470 -0.66 18.54 -5.35
N ILE A 471 0.53 17.98 -5.26
CA ILE A 471 1.26 17.86 -3.99
C ILE A 471 2.68 18.38 -4.20
N ASN A 472 3.13 19.24 -3.27
CA ASN A 472 4.48 19.76 -3.22
C ASN A 472 5.01 19.69 -1.78
N ASP A 473 6.23 19.21 -1.62
CA ASP A 473 6.97 19.20 -0.36
C ASP A 473 8.32 19.90 -0.57
N PHE A 474 8.43 21.10 -0.06
CA PHE A 474 9.65 21.90 -0.07
C PHE A 474 10.34 21.81 1.29
N ASN A 475 11.63 21.55 1.28
CA ASN A 475 12.44 21.35 2.47
C ASN A 475 13.80 22.00 2.31
N ILE A 476 14.24 22.73 3.34
CA ILE A 476 15.59 23.26 3.45
C ILE A 476 16.20 22.85 4.79
N SER A 477 17.42 22.37 4.77
CA SER A 477 18.11 21.97 5.99
C SER A 477 19.51 22.54 6.07
N LYS A 478 20.00 22.71 7.30
CA LYS A 478 21.38 23.12 7.58
C LYS A 478 21.97 22.25 8.68
N ARG A 479 23.18 21.78 8.46
CA ARG A 479 23.97 21.08 9.44
C ARG A 479 25.00 22.04 10.06
N PHE A 480 25.00 22.13 11.41
CA PHE A 480 25.96 22.84 12.24
C PHE A 480 26.67 21.80 13.11
N ASN A 481 27.86 21.42 12.80
CA ASN A 481 28.59 20.38 13.58
C ASN A 481 27.66 19.22 14.05
N THR A 482 27.23 19.28 15.31
CA THR A 482 26.36 18.27 15.96
C THR A 482 24.86 18.53 15.84
N LEU A 483 24.45 19.73 15.41
CA LEU A 483 23.04 20.11 15.25
C LEU A 483 22.66 20.18 13.77
N LYS A 484 21.59 19.53 13.39
CA LYS A 484 20.92 19.73 12.10
C LYS A 484 19.53 20.33 12.32
N VAL A 485 19.24 21.37 11.60
CA VAL A 485 17.92 22.03 11.58
C VAL A 485 17.33 21.85 10.19
N ASN A 486 16.06 21.53 10.15
CA ASN A 486 15.27 21.35 8.96
C ASN A 486 13.98 22.16 9.04
N ALA A 487 13.61 22.86 7.97
CA ALA A 487 12.36 23.57 7.85
C ALA A 487 11.73 23.25 6.48
N GLY A 488 10.44 23.08 6.45
CA GLY A 488 9.73 22.75 5.22
C GLY A 488 8.37 23.37 5.14
N LEU A 489 7.83 23.33 3.93
CA LEU A 489 6.48 23.77 3.62
C LEU A 489 5.85 22.75 2.68
N TYR A 490 4.80 22.10 3.16
CA TYR A 490 4.00 21.20 2.37
C TYR A 490 2.77 21.91 1.83
N LYS A 491 2.43 21.63 0.59
CA LYS A 491 1.22 22.08 -0.08
C LYS A 491 0.51 20.91 -0.74
N SER A 492 -0.80 20.78 -0.50
CA SER A 492 -1.64 19.80 -1.20
C SER A 492 -2.95 20.45 -1.63
N ILE A 493 -3.39 20.13 -2.84
CA ILE A 493 -4.74 20.38 -3.34
C ILE A 493 -5.28 19.03 -3.77
N GLN A 494 -6.39 18.57 -3.16
CA GLN A 494 -7.05 17.31 -3.48
C GLN A 494 -8.49 17.56 -3.85
N ASN A 495 -8.90 17.15 -5.05
CA ASN A 495 -10.30 17.14 -5.44
C ASN A 495 -10.94 15.79 -5.04
N VAL A 496 -12.21 15.85 -4.64
CA VAL A 496 -13.06 14.68 -4.37
C VAL A 496 -14.38 14.91 -5.06
N GLY A 497 -14.42 14.61 -6.36
CA GLY A 497 -15.62 14.62 -7.17
C GLY A 497 -16.10 13.20 -7.40
N MET A 498 -17.24 12.80 -6.84
CA MET A 498 -17.79 11.48 -7.04
C MET A 498 -19.33 11.46 -7.04
N SER A 499 -19.90 10.44 -7.64
CA SER A 499 -21.33 10.21 -7.70
C SER A 499 -21.64 8.80 -7.22
N TRP A 500 -22.55 8.69 -6.27
CA TRP A 500 -23.11 7.43 -5.82
C TRP A 500 -24.54 7.34 -6.31
N HIS A 501 -24.88 6.28 -7.05
CA HIS A 501 -26.21 6.02 -7.57
C HIS A 501 -26.44 4.51 -7.54
N TRP A 502 -26.80 4.02 -6.36
CA TRP A 502 -26.89 2.60 -6.13
C TRP A 502 -28.28 2.10 -6.46
N ASN A 503 -28.36 0.94 -7.05
CA ASN A 503 -29.60 0.27 -7.40
C ASN A 503 -29.73 -1.07 -6.68
N SER A 504 -30.96 -1.58 -6.57
CA SER A 504 -31.26 -2.81 -5.86
C SER A 504 -31.67 -3.92 -6.81
N TYR A 505 -31.07 -5.10 -6.65
CA TYR A 505 -31.29 -6.28 -7.49
C TYR A 505 -31.61 -7.51 -6.63
N VAL A 506 -32.28 -8.49 -7.19
CA VAL A 506 -32.46 -9.82 -6.60
C VAL A 506 -31.60 -10.81 -7.36
N MET A 507 -30.82 -11.62 -6.62
CA MET A 507 -29.85 -12.55 -7.17
C MET A 507 -29.92 -13.87 -6.41
N GLU A 508 -29.73 -14.99 -7.12
CA GLU A 508 -29.49 -16.30 -6.51
C GLU A 508 -28.01 -16.43 -6.13
N ALA A 509 -27.71 -16.98 -4.97
CA ALA A 509 -26.34 -17.32 -4.59
C ALA A 509 -25.91 -18.60 -5.31
N ASN A 510 -24.90 -18.51 -6.18
CA ASN A 510 -24.32 -19.63 -6.90
C ASN A 510 -22.83 -19.37 -7.14
N SER A 511 -21.94 -20.29 -6.81
CA SER A 511 -20.48 -20.06 -6.80
C SER A 511 -19.86 -19.59 -8.10
N ASP A 512 -20.38 -19.99 -9.23
CA ASP A 512 -19.72 -19.81 -10.53
C ASP A 512 -20.51 -18.97 -11.54
N ASN A 513 -21.79 -18.76 -11.34
CA ASN A 513 -22.66 -18.06 -12.29
C ASN A 513 -23.88 -17.49 -11.61
N GLN A 514 -23.69 -16.48 -10.77
CA GLN A 514 -24.80 -15.78 -10.12
C GLN A 514 -25.82 -15.32 -11.17
N ARG A 515 -27.10 -15.62 -10.95
CA ARG A 515 -28.19 -15.22 -11.82
C ARG A 515 -29.13 -14.26 -11.14
N LEU A 516 -29.51 -13.24 -11.90
CA LEU A 516 -30.56 -12.33 -11.48
C LEU A 516 -31.91 -13.04 -11.54
N VAL A 517 -32.86 -12.59 -10.72
CA VAL A 517 -34.14 -13.24 -10.49
C VAL A 517 -35.29 -12.28 -10.80
N ASP A 518 -36.16 -12.65 -11.72
CA ASP A 518 -37.45 -11.97 -11.98
C ASP A 518 -38.57 -12.56 -11.12
N ILE A 519 -39.28 -11.68 -10.41
CA ILE A 519 -40.31 -12.01 -9.45
C ILE A 519 -41.66 -11.49 -9.94
N LYS A 520 -42.73 -12.31 -9.80
CA LYS A 520 -44.12 -11.90 -10.03
C LYS A 520 -44.96 -12.14 -8.77
N ASN A 521 -45.90 -11.23 -8.54
CA ASN A 521 -46.88 -11.38 -7.46
C ASN A 521 -47.90 -12.47 -7.79
N PRO A 522 -48.81 -12.83 -6.86
CA PRO A 522 -49.88 -13.83 -7.12
C PRO A 522 -50.87 -13.46 -8.23
N ALA A 523 -50.99 -12.17 -8.57
CA ALA A 523 -51.77 -11.70 -9.70
C ALA A 523 -51.05 -11.84 -11.06
N GLY A 524 -49.77 -12.30 -11.06
CA GLY A 524 -48.96 -12.42 -12.25
C GLY A 524 -48.27 -11.12 -12.70
N GLU A 525 -48.40 -10.05 -11.91
CA GLU A 525 -47.74 -8.78 -12.20
C GLU A 525 -46.25 -8.83 -11.79
N ALA A 526 -45.36 -8.27 -12.61
CA ALA A 526 -43.94 -8.23 -12.36
C ALA A 526 -43.66 -7.33 -11.14
N ILE A 527 -42.74 -7.78 -10.25
CA ILE A 527 -42.17 -7.00 -9.15
C ILE A 527 -40.79 -6.53 -9.53
N THR A 528 -40.05 -7.34 -10.30
CA THR A 528 -38.70 -7.02 -10.78
C THR A 528 -38.64 -7.04 -12.31
N GLN A 529 -37.60 -6.43 -12.86
CA GLN A 529 -37.33 -6.43 -14.29
C GLN A 529 -35.83 -6.68 -14.53
N ASN A 530 -35.48 -7.77 -15.20
CA ASN A 530 -34.10 -8.22 -15.35
C ASN A 530 -33.37 -8.29 -14.00
N GLY A 531 -34.05 -8.75 -12.95
CA GLY A 531 -33.59 -8.83 -11.58
C GLY A 531 -33.53 -7.49 -10.82
N LEU A 532 -33.70 -6.35 -11.50
CA LEU A 532 -33.78 -5.04 -10.86
C LEU A 532 -35.12 -4.91 -10.11
N ILE A 533 -35.06 -4.60 -8.80
CA ILE A 533 -36.24 -4.36 -7.97
C ILE A 533 -36.49 -2.87 -7.74
N ALA A 534 -35.43 -2.04 -7.76
CA ALA A 534 -35.56 -0.60 -7.64
C ALA A 534 -34.33 0.14 -8.18
N TYR A 535 -34.57 1.28 -8.83
CA TYR A 535 -33.56 2.31 -9.02
C TYR A 535 -33.45 3.12 -7.72
N GLY A 536 -32.54 2.70 -6.84
CA GLY A 536 -32.37 3.18 -5.48
C GLY A 536 -32.29 2.02 -4.48
N GLN A 537 -32.30 2.37 -3.18
CA GLN A 537 -32.22 1.42 -2.06
C GLN A 537 -33.39 1.65 -1.10
N PRO A 538 -34.62 1.27 -1.46
CA PRO A 538 -35.80 1.51 -0.60
C PRO A 538 -35.64 0.91 0.80
N ALA A 539 -34.99 -0.27 0.91
CA ALA A 539 -34.72 -0.92 2.19
C ALA A 539 -33.81 -0.08 3.13
N TRP A 540 -33.06 0.89 2.58
CA TRP A 540 -32.22 1.82 3.33
C TRP A 540 -32.73 3.26 3.23
N GLY A 541 -34.02 3.48 2.93
CA GLY A 541 -34.60 4.81 2.82
C GLY A 541 -34.03 5.67 1.69
N ASN A 542 -33.48 5.04 0.63
CA ASN A 542 -32.79 5.71 -0.49
C ASN A 542 -31.64 6.64 -0.05
N CYS A 543 -30.92 6.29 1.03
CA CYS A 543 -29.84 7.07 1.62
C CYS A 543 -28.68 7.39 0.68
N CYS A 544 -28.50 6.52 -0.31
CA CYS A 544 -27.18 6.35 -0.89
C CYS A 544 -27.10 6.81 -2.36
N ASN A 545 -27.96 7.76 -2.74
CA ASN A 545 -27.85 8.55 -3.96
C ASN A 545 -27.22 9.90 -3.61
N ARG A 546 -25.96 10.16 -4.03
CA ARG A 546 -25.17 11.30 -3.60
C ARG A 546 -24.24 11.79 -4.68
N ASN A 547 -24.01 13.11 -4.70
CA ASN A 547 -22.97 13.72 -5.49
C ASN A 547 -22.09 14.57 -4.59
N PHE A 548 -20.80 14.48 -4.81
CA PHE A 548 -19.76 15.24 -4.12
C PHE A 548 -18.93 16.00 -5.15
N ASP A 549 -18.74 17.29 -4.93
CA ASP A 549 -17.79 18.12 -5.70
C ASP A 549 -17.03 18.98 -4.71
N MET A 550 -15.99 18.39 -4.13
CA MET A 550 -15.22 18.92 -3.02
C MET A 550 -13.79 19.18 -3.42
N GLN A 551 -13.19 20.21 -2.83
CA GLN A 551 -11.77 20.47 -2.86
C GLN A 551 -11.23 20.67 -1.44
N TYR A 552 -10.08 20.08 -1.19
CA TYR A 552 -9.32 20.20 0.06
C TYR A 552 -7.98 20.87 -0.26
N ASP A 553 -7.77 22.02 0.34
CA ASP A 553 -6.54 22.82 0.22
C ASP A 553 -5.78 22.76 1.55
N VAL A 554 -4.54 22.28 1.55
CA VAL A 554 -3.71 22.14 2.75
C VAL A 554 -2.40 22.88 2.59
N TRP A 555 -2.07 23.71 3.57
CA TRP A 555 -0.74 24.29 3.78
C TRP A 555 -0.20 23.79 5.11
N ALA A 556 1.02 23.28 5.12
CA ALA A 556 1.61 22.78 6.36
C ALA A 556 3.09 23.15 6.48
N PRO A 557 3.41 24.25 7.18
CA PRO A 557 4.77 24.50 7.63
C PRO A 557 5.18 23.47 8.67
N TYR A 558 6.44 23.00 8.58
CA TYR A 558 7.02 22.10 9.56
C TYR A 558 8.50 22.42 9.81
N ALA A 559 8.96 22.04 10.98
CA ALA A 559 10.37 22.13 11.33
C ALA A 559 10.78 20.92 12.15
N SER A 560 12.03 20.50 12.02
CA SER A 560 12.62 19.49 12.87
C SER A 560 14.07 19.81 13.18
N LEU A 561 14.53 19.32 14.32
CA LEU A 561 15.90 19.39 14.76
C LEU A 561 16.42 17.99 15.08
N GLU A 562 17.68 17.81 14.85
CA GLU A 562 18.43 16.61 15.17
C GLU A 562 19.74 17.04 15.83
N LEU A 563 19.96 16.61 17.06
CA LEU A 563 21.12 16.94 17.87
C LEU A 563 21.88 15.66 18.22
N GLN A 564 23.10 15.55 17.74
CA GLN A 564 24.06 14.58 18.27
C GLN A 564 24.62 15.14 19.60
N ALA A 565 23.90 14.86 20.69
CA ALA A 565 24.24 15.40 22.02
C ALA A 565 25.56 14.84 22.58
N THR A 566 25.86 13.57 22.23
CA THR A 566 27.14 12.90 22.45
C THR A 566 27.43 11.94 21.29
N ASP A 567 28.60 11.30 21.27
CA ASP A 567 28.91 10.26 20.25
C ASP A 567 27.92 9.06 20.30
N LYS A 568 27.15 8.93 21.40
CA LYS A 568 26.21 7.82 21.60
C LYS A 568 24.75 8.26 21.69
N LEU A 569 24.45 9.53 21.88
CA LEU A 569 23.10 10.03 22.10
C LEU A 569 22.68 10.99 21.00
N ASN A 570 21.68 10.60 20.22
CA ASN A 570 20.97 11.43 19.28
C ASN A 570 19.60 11.83 19.86
N VAL A 571 19.25 13.10 19.71
CA VAL A 571 17.96 13.68 20.12
C VAL A 571 17.30 14.26 18.89
N GLU A 572 16.04 13.94 18.68
CA GLU A 572 15.23 14.43 17.57
C GLU A 572 13.97 15.10 18.10
N ALA A 573 13.57 16.20 17.49
CA ALA A 573 12.26 16.79 17.73
C ALA A 573 11.73 17.41 16.45
N GLY A 574 10.41 17.43 16.32
CA GLY A 574 9.75 18.01 15.16
C GLY A 574 8.36 18.53 15.48
N LEU A 575 7.97 19.53 14.72
CA LEU A 575 6.68 20.20 14.82
C LEU A 575 6.14 20.44 13.42
N ARG A 576 4.84 20.24 13.24
CA ARG A 576 4.11 20.54 12.03
C ARG A 576 2.76 21.16 12.39
N TYR A 577 2.32 22.12 11.59
CA TYR A 577 0.99 22.69 11.72
C TYR A 577 0.30 22.69 10.36
N ASP A 578 -0.79 21.92 10.23
CA ASP A 578 -1.57 21.86 9.01
C ASP A 578 -2.72 22.86 9.09
N PHE A 579 -2.82 23.72 8.09
CA PHE A 579 -3.96 24.60 7.82
C PHE A 579 -4.73 23.98 6.67
N GLY A 580 -5.91 23.43 6.94
CA GLY A 580 -6.76 22.81 5.95
C GLY A 580 -8.01 23.63 5.70
N HIS A 581 -8.38 23.75 4.43
CA HIS A 581 -9.63 24.34 3.97
C HIS A 581 -10.38 23.35 3.09
N ALA A 582 -11.58 22.95 3.50
CA ALA A 582 -12.49 22.10 2.76
C ALA A 582 -13.64 22.95 2.22
N PHE A 583 -13.84 22.93 0.91
CA PHE A 583 -14.89 23.70 0.26
C PHE A 583 -15.45 23.01 -0.96
N GLY A 584 -16.67 23.34 -1.33
CA GLY A 584 -17.37 22.75 -2.46
C GLY A 584 -18.85 22.53 -2.18
N ASN A 585 -19.38 21.46 -2.74
CA ASN A 585 -20.80 21.18 -2.71
C ASN A 585 -21.06 19.69 -2.50
N PHE A 586 -22.19 19.42 -1.86
CA PHE A 586 -22.71 18.07 -1.64
C PHE A 586 -24.22 18.06 -1.90
N SER A 587 -24.71 17.01 -2.55
CA SER A 587 -26.14 16.71 -2.68
C SER A 587 -26.40 15.27 -2.24
N GLY A 588 -27.35 15.05 -1.38
CA GLY A 588 -27.76 13.73 -0.90
C GLY A 588 -29.10 13.26 -1.47
N GLY A 589 -29.47 12.03 -1.19
CA GLY A 589 -30.80 11.51 -1.45
C GLY A 589 -31.86 12.31 -0.67
N ASN A 590 -32.98 12.59 -1.29
CA ASN A 590 -34.07 13.37 -0.69
C ASN A 590 -35.27 12.50 -0.25
N GLY A 591 -35.14 11.18 -0.38
CA GLY A 591 -36.21 10.24 -0.11
C GLY A 591 -37.38 10.32 -1.11
N GLN A 592 -37.27 11.12 -2.17
CA GLN A 592 -38.29 11.26 -3.21
C GLN A 592 -37.99 10.32 -4.37
N THR A 593 -39.05 9.99 -5.12
CA THR A 593 -38.94 9.23 -6.36
C THR A 593 -39.64 9.96 -7.49
N ALA A 594 -39.27 9.65 -8.73
CA ALA A 594 -39.91 10.18 -9.93
C ALA A 594 -39.99 9.08 -11.01
N ALA A 595 -40.96 9.25 -11.93
CA ALA A 595 -41.03 8.39 -13.11
C ALA A 595 -40.03 8.88 -14.15
N ILE A 596 -39.01 8.06 -14.45
CA ILE A 596 -37.88 8.38 -15.36
C ILE A 596 -37.56 7.19 -16.23
N ASP A 597 -37.54 7.37 -17.56
CA ASP A 597 -37.05 6.37 -18.51
C ASP A 597 -35.53 6.22 -18.38
N MET A 598 -35.10 5.28 -17.54
CA MET A 598 -33.69 5.06 -17.19
C MET A 598 -32.93 4.27 -18.26
N ASN A 599 -33.62 3.45 -19.05
CA ASN A 599 -33.00 2.64 -20.07
C ASN A 599 -33.08 3.28 -21.47
N GLY A 600 -33.80 4.40 -21.62
CA GLY A 600 -33.88 5.19 -22.85
C GLY A 600 -34.71 4.51 -23.95
N ASN A 601 -35.65 3.64 -23.59
CA ASN A 601 -36.47 2.90 -24.56
C ASN A 601 -37.76 3.65 -24.97
N GLY A 602 -38.04 4.81 -24.36
CA GLY A 602 -39.20 5.64 -24.60
C GLY A 602 -40.46 5.20 -23.84
N GLN A 603 -40.32 4.29 -22.88
CA GLN A 603 -41.43 3.80 -22.05
C GLN A 603 -41.03 3.88 -20.57
N ILE A 604 -41.96 4.24 -19.70
CA ILE A 604 -41.76 4.17 -18.24
C ILE A 604 -42.20 2.78 -17.78
N GLU A 605 -41.23 1.92 -17.50
CA GLU A 605 -41.46 0.57 -17.06
C GLU A 605 -41.79 0.52 -15.55
N LEU A 606 -42.14 -0.64 -15.00
CA LEU A 606 -42.61 -0.77 -13.60
C LEU A 606 -41.57 -0.21 -12.62
N VAL A 607 -40.34 -0.61 -12.76
CA VAL A 607 -39.22 -0.21 -11.89
C VAL A 607 -38.81 1.26 -12.08
N GLU A 608 -39.21 1.86 -13.22
CA GLU A 608 -38.90 3.24 -13.59
C GLU A 608 -39.96 4.25 -13.11
N GLN A 609 -41.10 3.75 -12.59
CA GLN A 609 -42.15 4.59 -12.00
C GLN A 609 -41.70 5.27 -10.70
N ASN A 610 -40.72 4.70 -10.02
CA ASN A 610 -40.25 5.12 -8.70
C ASN A 610 -38.70 5.20 -8.62
N VAL A 611 -38.08 5.87 -9.54
CA VAL A 611 -36.62 6.10 -9.54
C VAL A 611 -36.25 7.04 -8.39
N ALA A 612 -35.39 6.61 -7.48
CA ALA A 612 -34.91 7.46 -6.39
C ALA A 612 -34.13 8.66 -6.92
N THR A 613 -34.45 9.84 -6.44
CA THR A 613 -33.86 11.09 -6.92
C THR A 613 -32.90 11.68 -5.89
N ILE A 614 -31.98 12.50 -6.38
CA ILE A 614 -31.08 13.31 -5.56
C ILE A 614 -31.74 14.66 -5.30
N SER A 615 -31.44 15.26 -4.15
CA SER A 615 -31.91 16.60 -3.84
C SER A 615 -31.43 17.61 -4.89
N ASN A 616 -32.35 18.41 -5.41
CA ASN A 616 -31.98 19.59 -6.23
C ASN A 616 -31.36 20.70 -5.38
N VAL A 617 -31.45 20.61 -4.03
CA VAL A 617 -30.84 21.55 -3.11
C VAL A 617 -29.40 21.10 -2.88
N VAL A 618 -28.49 21.90 -3.36
CA VAL A 618 -27.05 21.70 -3.15
C VAL A 618 -26.68 22.25 -1.78
N THR A 619 -26.09 21.42 -0.93
CA THR A 619 -25.56 21.81 0.37
C THR A 619 -24.14 22.35 0.19
N PRO A 620 -23.89 23.64 0.47
CA PRO A 620 -22.55 24.19 0.40
C PRO A 620 -21.71 23.65 1.55
N VAL A 621 -20.43 23.47 1.26
CA VAL A 621 -19.40 23.08 2.23
C VAL A 621 -18.31 24.14 2.20
N ASP A 622 -18.01 24.71 3.35
CA ASP A 622 -16.93 25.70 3.51
C ASP A 622 -16.52 25.74 4.97
N TYR A 623 -15.44 25.00 5.32
CA TYR A 623 -14.91 25.01 6.67
C TYR A 623 -13.40 24.87 6.69
N ASN A 624 -12.78 25.41 7.74
CA ASN A 624 -11.37 25.24 8.02
C ASN A 624 -11.17 24.18 9.11
N TYR A 625 -10.01 23.53 9.07
CA TYR A 625 -9.53 22.68 10.13
C TYR A 625 -8.02 22.90 10.35
N ASN A 626 -7.57 22.63 11.56
CA ASN A 626 -6.16 22.77 11.89
C ASN A 626 -5.66 21.51 12.62
N ILE A 627 -4.43 21.09 12.31
CA ILE A 627 -3.79 19.97 12.98
C ILE A 627 -2.43 20.36 13.48
N LEU A 628 -2.22 20.31 14.80
CA LEU A 628 -0.91 20.41 15.40
C LEU A 628 -0.34 19.00 15.57
N SER A 629 0.78 18.72 14.92
CA SER A 629 1.51 17.46 15.05
C SER A 629 2.91 17.72 15.59
N TYR A 630 3.35 16.90 16.54
CA TYR A 630 4.69 16.98 17.09
C TYR A 630 5.24 15.61 17.45
N SER A 631 6.57 15.52 17.49
CA SER A 631 7.28 14.28 17.83
C SER A 631 8.61 14.61 18.48
N ALA A 632 8.98 13.85 19.50
CA ALA A 632 10.29 13.92 20.14
C ALA A 632 10.85 12.51 20.33
N GLY A 633 12.12 12.30 20.03
CA GLY A 633 12.77 11.00 20.09
C GLY A 633 14.20 11.07 20.59
N LEU A 634 14.62 10.00 21.23
CA LEU A 634 15.98 9.77 21.71
C LEU A 634 16.47 8.44 21.11
N ASN A 635 17.72 8.42 20.66
CA ASN A 635 18.39 7.18 20.26
C ASN A 635 19.75 7.10 20.95
N TYR A 636 19.95 6.03 21.75
CA TYR A 636 21.19 5.80 22.48
C TYR A 636 21.92 4.58 21.93
N ILE A 637 23.09 4.81 21.34
CA ILE A 637 23.96 3.77 20.79
C ILE A 637 24.72 3.11 21.93
N LEU A 638 24.37 1.85 22.23
CA LEU A 638 25.03 1.04 23.25
C LEU A 638 26.42 0.58 22.81
N GLY A 639 26.57 0.31 21.49
CA GLY A 639 27.80 -0.12 20.85
C GLY A 639 27.59 -0.25 19.33
N SER A 640 28.58 -0.77 18.62
CA SER A 640 28.51 -0.91 17.16
C SER A 640 27.40 -1.84 16.67
N THR A 641 26.77 -2.61 17.56
CA THR A 641 25.80 -3.65 17.22
C THR A 641 24.40 -3.38 17.79
N SER A 642 24.22 -2.39 18.66
CA SER A 642 22.93 -2.20 19.33
C SER A 642 22.66 -0.76 19.73
N ALA A 643 21.37 -0.42 19.77
CA ALA A 643 20.86 0.87 20.19
C ALA A 643 19.50 0.71 20.91
N LEU A 644 19.21 1.65 21.82
CA LEU A 644 17.90 1.86 22.43
C LEU A 644 17.33 3.15 21.88
N PHE A 645 16.01 3.18 21.65
CA PHE A 645 15.32 4.42 21.36
C PHE A 645 14.04 4.56 22.17
N ALA A 646 13.66 5.80 22.42
CA ALA A 646 12.35 6.17 22.94
C ALA A 646 11.79 7.32 22.11
N ARG A 647 10.48 7.32 21.88
CA ARG A 647 9.81 8.38 21.12
C ARG A 647 8.40 8.60 21.66
N TYR A 648 7.99 9.86 21.65
CA TYR A 648 6.60 10.26 21.80
C TYR A 648 6.17 11.07 20.58
N SER A 649 4.94 10.86 20.12
CA SER A 649 4.36 11.62 19.01
C SER A 649 2.87 11.86 19.23
N SER A 650 2.41 12.98 18.70
CA SER A 650 1.00 13.35 18.62
C SER A 650 0.72 13.90 17.22
N GLY A 651 -0.42 13.53 16.66
CA GLY A 651 -0.85 14.04 15.36
C GLY A 651 -2.31 13.76 15.08
N GLY A 652 -2.80 14.28 13.98
CA GLY A 652 -4.18 14.15 13.58
C GLY A 652 -4.35 13.66 12.15
N SER A 653 -5.56 13.17 11.87
CA SER A 653 -6.07 12.89 10.53
C SER A 653 -7.38 13.62 10.34
N ALA A 654 -7.45 14.50 9.33
CA ALA A 654 -8.67 15.21 9.00
C ALA A 654 -9.67 14.28 8.31
N SER A 655 -10.95 14.49 8.59
CA SER A 655 -12.03 13.80 7.89
C SER A 655 -12.22 14.39 6.49
N ALA A 656 -12.29 13.51 5.47
CA ALA A 656 -12.62 13.91 4.11
C ALA A 656 -14.15 13.92 3.89
N ASP A 657 -14.64 13.15 2.93
CA ASP A 657 -16.06 13.03 2.58
C ASP A 657 -16.94 12.44 3.68
N ARG A 658 -16.37 11.65 4.59
CA ARG A 658 -17.16 10.93 5.61
C ARG A 658 -17.86 11.86 6.60
N ILE A 659 -17.36 13.05 6.84
CA ILE A 659 -18.04 14.07 7.66
C ILE A 659 -19.38 14.50 7.03
N LEU A 660 -19.51 14.42 5.70
CA LEU A 660 -20.71 14.83 4.96
C LEU A 660 -21.91 13.88 5.14
N PHE A 661 -21.70 12.75 5.82
CA PHE A 661 -22.80 11.84 6.22
C PHE A 661 -23.48 12.27 7.53
N SER A 662 -22.92 13.22 8.27
CA SER A 662 -23.39 13.61 9.60
C SER A 662 -24.62 14.53 9.58
N GLY A 663 -24.97 15.11 8.41
CA GLY A 663 -26.13 16.03 8.28
C GLY A 663 -25.94 17.37 8.99
N LEU A 664 -24.71 17.77 9.27
CA LEU A 664 -24.38 19.04 9.94
C LEU A 664 -24.45 20.23 8.99
N ASN A 665 -24.39 21.44 9.55
CA ASN A 665 -24.20 22.66 8.77
C ASN A 665 -22.69 22.87 8.52
N TYR A 666 -22.23 22.56 7.31
CA TYR A 666 -20.83 22.57 6.94
C TYR A 666 -20.28 23.98 6.59
N THR A 667 -21.09 25.04 6.75
CA THR A 667 -20.66 26.43 6.58
C THR A 667 -20.62 27.21 7.91
N ASN A 668 -21.02 26.56 9.01
CA ASN A 668 -20.98 27.15 10.34
C ASN A 668 -19.72 26.72 11.08
N SER A 669 -18.68 27.55 11.01
CA SER A 669 -17.39 27.27 11.69
C SER A 669 -17.50 27.20 13.22
N ASP A 670 -18.57 27.74 13.82
CA ASP A 670 -18.76 27.78 15.27
C ASP A 670 -19.60 26.60 15.80
N ASP A 671 -20.00 25.68 14.92
CA ASP A 671 -20.75 24.49 15.29
C ASP A 671 -19.82 23.48 16.01
N ALA A 672 -20.03 23.29 17.31
CA ALA A 672 -19.21 22.39 18.12
C ALA A 672 -19.31 20.91 17.66
N ALA A 673 -20.43 20.52 17.06
CA ALA A 673 -20.58 19.15 16.53
C ALA A 673 -19.78 18.95 15.24
N LEU A 674 -19.70 20.00 14.39
CA LEU A 674 -18.82 20.00 13.23
C LEU A 674 -17.36 19.98 13.65
N GLU A 675 -16.96 20.84 14.60
CA GLU A 675 -15.59 20.94 15.08
C GLU A 675 -15.08 19.60 15.62
N ALA A 676 -15.92 18.87 16.39
CA ALA A 676 -15.57 17.59 16.98
C ALA A 676 -15.32 16.46 15.94
N GLN A 677 -15.81 16.62 14.70
CA GLN A 677 -15.71 15.61 13.65
C GLN A 677 -14.66 15.92 12.58
N LYS A 678 -14.09 17.13 12.56
CA LYS A 678 -13.11 17.56 11.55
C LYS A 678 -11.81 16.77 11.62
N VAL A 679 -11.33 16.43 12.83
CA VAL A 679 -10.01 15.86 13.07
C VAL A 679 -10.07 14.73 14.09
N ASN A 680 -9.50 13.61 13.71
CA ASN A 680 -9.25 12.46 14.57
C ASN A 680 -7.80 12.49 15.05
N THR A 681 -7.53 12.13 16.30
CA THR A 681 -6.19 12.27 16.88
C THR A 681 -5.58 10.94 17.29
N VAL A 682 -4.26 10.81 17.15
CA VAL A 682 -3.49 9.66 17.64
C VAL A 682 -2.27 10.17 18.41
N ASN A 683 -2.14 9.70 19.66
CA ASN A 683 -0.96 9.92 20.47
C ASN A 683 -0.24 8.59 20.66
N GLN A 684 1.09 8.55 20.49
CA GLN A 684 1.86 7.33 20.61
C GLN A 684 3.11 7.54 21.48
N ALA A 685 3.42 6.53 22.28
CA ALA A 685 4.69 6.40 22.97
C ALA A 685 5.35 5.08 22.59
N GLU A 686 6.65 5.10 22.35
CA GLU A 686 7.44 3.98 21.88
C GLU A 686 8.72 3.83 22.70
N LEU A 687 9.09 2.59 23.00
CA LEU A 687 10.39 2.22 23.52
C LEU A 687 10.92 1.03 22.72
N GLY A 688 12.07 1.19 22.08
CA GLY A 688 12.58 0.16 21.19
C GLY A 688 14.04 -0.20 21.44
N TYR A 689 14.36 -1.43 21.10
CA TYR A 689 15.71 -2.00 21.11
C TYR A 689 16.05 -2.52 19.73
N LYS A 690 17.20 -2.12 19.21
CA LYS A 690 17.76 -2.55 17.93
C LYS A 690 19.04 -3.31 18.17
N TYR A 691 19.16 -4.47 17.55
CA TYR A 691 20.33 -5.33 17.65
C TYR A 691 20.72 -5.90 16.31
N ARG A 692 22.00 -5.85 16.01
CA ARG A 692 22.58 -6.52 14.85
C ARG A 692 23.96 -7.04 15.20
N LYS A 693 24.12 -8.33 15.07
CA LYS A 693 25.46 -8.96 15.15
C LYS A 693 25.42 -10.27 14.38
N ASP A 694 26.46 -10.50 13.58
CA ASP A 694 26.70 -11.72 12.80
C ASP A 694 25.42 -12.19 12.04
N LYS A 695 24.72 -13.16 12.60
CA LYS A 695 23.59 -13.86 12.01
C LYS A 695 22.21 -13.29 12.39
N LEU A 696 22.14 -12.40 13.37
CA LEU A 696 20.88 -11.90 13.93
C LEU A 696 20.73 -10.39 13.73
N THR A 697 19.62 -10.02 13.12
CA THR A 697 19.06 -8.66 13.15
C THR A 697 17.73 -8.72 13.90
N LEU A 698 17.54 -7.83 14.87
CA LEU A 698 16.33 -7.75 15.68
C LEU A 698 15.96 -6.29 15.93
N ASN A 699 14.70 -5.96 15.69
CA ASN A 699 14.03 -4.74 16.16
C ASN A 699 12.89 -5.15 17.08
N ALA A 700 12.91 -4.72 18.33
CA ALA A 700 11.82 -4.91 19.28
C ALA A 700 11.29 -3.53 19.70
N THR A 701 9.97 -3.33 19.67
CA THR A 701 9.35 -2.05 20.03
C THR A 701 8.12 -2.30 20.88
N ALA A 702 8.15 -1.83 22.14
CA ALA A 702 6.94 -1.68 22.94
C ALA A 702 6.26 -0.36 22.60
N PHE A 703 4.94 -0.35 22.51
CA PHE A 703 4.17 0.83 22.13
C PHE A 703 2.90 1.00 22.97
N LEU A 704 2.50 2.27 23.09
CA LEU A 704 1.19 2.70 23.56
C LEU A 704 0.61 3.62 22.49
N ALA A 705 -0.64 3.37 22.07
CA ALA A 705 -1.39 4.23 21.15
C ALA A 705 -2.72 4.64 21.80
N LEU A 706 -3.01 5.93 21.80
CA LEU A 706 -4.28 6.51 22.25
C LEU A 706 -4.92 7.19 21.07
N THR A 707 -6.12 6.74 20.67
CA THR A 707 -6.82 7.26 19.48
C THR A 707 -8.17 7.79 19.86
N ARG A 708 -8.50 9.00 19.39
CA ARG A 708 -9.87 9.53 19.39
C ARG A 708 -10.39 9.50 17.97
N GLU A 709 -11.52 8.85 17.76
CA GLU A 709 -12.18 8.71 16.48
C GLU A 709 -13.60 9.26 16.52
N SER A 710 -13.90 10.16 15.58
CA SER A 710 -15.26 10.51 15.18
C SER A 710 -15.41 10.21 13.71
N ASN A 711 -16.26 9.25 13.34
CA ASN A 711 -16.36 8.71 12.00
C ASN A 711 -17.81 8.36 11.64
N TYR A 712 -18.03 8.25 10.34
CA TYR A 712 -19.24 7.66 9.77
C TYR A 712 -18.86 6.49 8.87
N GLU A 713 -19.39 5.30 9.12
CA GLU A 713 -19.16 4.15 8.25
C GLU A 713 -20.08 4.18 7.06
N ALA A 714 -19.50 4.16 5.86
CA ALA A 714 -20.24 4.27 4.62
C ALA A 714 -21.12 3.05 4.31
N THR A 715 -20.74 1.87 4.77
CA THR A 715 -21.48 0.60 4.53
C THR A 715 -22.63 0.39 5.51
N THR A 716 -22.42 0.65 6.78
CA THR A 716 -23.43 0.46 7.83
C THR A 716 -24.25 1.72 8.11
N GLN A 717 -23.81 2.90 7.62
CA GLN A 717 -24.40 4.22 7.92
C GLN A 717 -24.37 4.54 9.43
N MET A 718 -23.48 3.94 10.19
CA MET A 718 -23.36 4.12 11.64
C MET A 718 -22.34 5.19 11.98
N ARG A 719 -22.68 6.03 12.97
CA ARG A 719 -21.73 6.96 13.58
C ARG A 719 -20.89 6.23 14.64
N ILE A 720 -19.59 6.46 14.60
CA ILE A 720 -18.63 6.06 15.60
C ILE A 720 -18.10 7.34 16.26
N ASP A 721 -18.08 7.35 17.60
CA ASP A 721 -17.47 8.43 18.39
C ASP A 721 -16.88 7.73 19.63
N ASN A 722 -15.63 7.28 19.47
CA ASN A 722 -14.98 6.40 20.42
C ASN A 722 -13.55 6.89 20.74
N ASP A 723 -13.11 6.66 21.98
CA ASP A 723 -11.72 6.73 22.40
C ASP A 723 -11.17 5.31 22.57
N TYR A 724 -9.95 5.08 22.06
CA TYR A 724 -9.30 3.77 22.09
C TYR A 724 -7.93 3.86 22.74
N GLN A 725 -7.54 2.80 23.44
CA GLN A 725 -6.19 2.57 23.93
C GLN A 725 -5.68 1.24 23.39
N ALA A 726 -4.45 1.20 22.91
CA ALA A 726 -3.77 -0.03 22.54
C ALA A 726 -2.36 -0.05 23.13
N ILE A 727 -1.99 -1.16 23.77
CA ILE A 727 -0.65 -1.41 24.29
C ILE A 727 -0.12 -2.67 23.60
N GLY A 728 1.14 -2.69 23.17
CA GLY A 728 1.65 -3.87 22.50
C GLY A 728 3.16 -3.95 22.38
N LEU A 729 3.57 -5.06 21.78
CA LEU A 729 4.98 -5.37 21.48
C LEU A 729 5.10 -5.80 20.02
N GLU A 730 5.99 -5.18 19.28
CA GLU A 730 6.39 -5.58 17.93
C GLU A 730 7.79 -6.17 17.94
N LEU A 731 7.97 -7.27 17.22
CA LEU A 731 9.26 -7.87 16.91
C LEU A 731 9.41 -7.96 15.39
N ASP A 732 10.54 -7.53 14.86
CA ASP A 732 10.94 -7.72 13.46
C ASP A 732 12.36 -8.31 13.47
N ALA A 733 12.51 -9.52 12.98
CA ALA A 733 13.76 -10.26 13.10
C ALA A 733 14.13 -10.98 11.81
N GLN A 734 15.43 -11.03 11.55
CA GLN A 734 16.04 -11.91 10.55
C GLN A 734 17.16 -12.69 11.21
N TYR A 735 17.12 -14.01 11.07
CA TYR A 735 18.14 -14.91 11.60
C TYR A 735 18.67 -15.84 10.53
N SER A 736 19.97 -15.73 10.23
CA SER A 736 20.69 -16.64 9.35
C SER A 736 21.20 -17.81 10.16
N ILE A 737 20.46 -18.92 10.22
CA ILE A 737 20.84 -20.12 10.98
C ILE A 737 22.18 -20.64 10.49
N ASN A 738 22.32 -20.69 9.17
CA ASN A 738 23.58 -20.98 8.47
C ASN A 738 23.56 -20.27 7.11
N ASN A 739 24.57 -20.47 6.26
CA ASN A 739 24.68 -19.83 4.95
C ASN A 739 23.54 -20.19 3.99
N ASN A 740 22.86 -21.28 4.22
CA ASN A 740 21.78 -21.79 3.36
C ASN A 740 20.39 -21.51 3.91
N PHE A 741 20.23 -21.36 5.23
CA PHE A 741 18.91 -21.26 5.85
C PHE A 741 18.75 -19.91 6.57
N VAL A 742 17.79 -19.10 6.08
CA VAL A 742 17.44 -17.80 6.63
C VAL A 742 15.99 -17.84 7.11
N LEU A 743 15.75 -17.40 8.33
CA LEU A 743 14.43 -17.16 8.88
C LEU A 743 14.21 -15.65 9.02
N ARG A 744 13.20 -15.12 8.36
CA ARG A 744 12.72 -13.76 8.56
C ARG A 744 11.33 -13.82 9.15
N GLY A 745 10.99 -12.88 10.02
CA GLY A 745 9.63 -12.83 10.55
C GLY A 745 9.36 -11.62 11.40
N GLY A 746 8.08 -11.37 11.57
CA GLY A 746 7.52 -10.36 12.44
C GLY A 746 6.45 -10.94 13.35
N LEU A 747 6.33 -10.36 14.53
CA LEU A 747 5.31 -10.70 15.51
C LEU A 747 4.82 -9.41 16.15
N THR A 748 3.50 -9.30 16.30
CA THR A 748 2.88 -8.17 16.97
C THR A 748 1.84 -8.67 17.94
N PHE A 749 2.06 -8.40 19.21
CA PHE A 749 1.07 -8.56 20.27
C PHE A 749 0.42 -7.21 20.54
N THR A 750 -0.91 -7.18 20.62
CA THR A 750 -1.68 -5.96 20.90
C THR A 750 -2.82 -6.26 21.85
N ASP A 751 -2.89 -5.53 22.95
CA ASP A 751 -4.03 -5.45 23.84
C ASP A 751 -4.71 -4.10 23.65
N GLY A 752 -5.94 -4.11 23.12
CA GLY A 752 -6.72 -2.92 22.77
C GLY A 752 -8.03 -2.85 23.52
N THR A 753 -8.39 -1.65 23.94
CA THR A 753 -9.61 -1.38 24.73
C THR A 753 -10.33 -0.13 24.21
N ILE A 754 -11.64 -0.19 24.07
CA ILE A 754 -12.51 0.97 23.87
C ILE A 754 -12.67 1.64 25.24
N THR A 755 -12.03 2.80 25.43
CA THR A 755 -12.05 3.49 26.73
C THR A 755 -13.25 4.43 26.90
N LYS A 756 -13.84 4.86 25.76
CA LYS A 756 -15.06 5.64 25.72
C LYS A 756 -15.80 5.33 24.41
N SER A 757 -17.12 5.27 24.45
CA SER A 757 -17.94 4.99 23.26
C SER A 757 -19.22 5.80 23.27
N ILE A 758 -19.72 6.15 22.06
CA ILE A 758 -21.07 6.68 21.88
C ILE A 758 -22.13 5.68 22.35
N ASN A 759 -21.84 4.37 22.28
CA ASN A 759 -22.62 3.31 22.94
C ASN A 759 -21.87 2.84 24.20
N PRO A 760 -22.35 3.22 25.42
CA PRO A 760 -21.67 2.87 26.66
C PRO A 760 -21.47 1.37 26.90
N ASP A 761 -22.29 0.51 26.29
CA ASP A 761 -22.17 -0.95 26.41
C ASP A 761 -20.90 -1.50 25.75
N ASN A 762 -20.27 -0.71 24.88
CA ASN A 762 -19.02 -1.07 24.24
C ASN A 762 -17.77 -0.65 25.05
N GLU A 763 -17.92 0.15 26.11
CA GLU A 763 -16.79 0.58 26.95
C GLU A 763 -16.19 -0.61 27.71
N GLY A 764 -14.87 -0.71 27.64
CA GLY A 764 -14.11 -1.85 28.18
C GLY A 764 -13.93 -3.00 27.19
N ASN A 765 -14.64 -3.02 26.08
CA ASN A 765 -14.53 -4.04 25.05
C ASN A 765 -13.24 -3.91 24.20
N THR A 766 -12.83 -5.03 23.60
CA THR A 766 -11.78 -5.03 22.58
C THR A 766 -12.34 -4.39 21.29
N PRO A 767 -11.62 -3.49 20.62
CA PRO A 767 -12.03 -2.95 19.33
C PRO A 767 -12.29 -4.06 18.31
N ARG A 768 -13.34 -3.90 17.52
CA ARG A 768 -13.68 -4.85 16.46
C ARG A 768 -12.51 -5.20 15.58
N ARG A 769 -12.44 -6.45 15.13
CA ARG A 769 -11.46 -6.96 14.19
C ARG A 769 -10.00 -6.82 14.65
N LEU A 770 -9.73 -6.62 15.94
CA LEU A 770 -8.40 -6.54 16.50
C LEU A 770 -7.97 -7.92 17.05
N PRO A 771 -7.05 -8.65 16.38
CA PRO A 771 -6.46 -9.87 16.92
C PRO A 771 -5.41 -9.53 17.97
N ALA A 772 -5.34 -10.30 19.06
CA ALA A 772 -4.32 -10.11 20.09
C ALA A 772 -2.90 -10.42 19.58
N LEU A 773 -2.75 -11.36 18.66
CA LEU A 773 -1.47 -11.72 18.06
C LEU A 773 -1.56 -11.81 16.55
N MET A 774 -0.65 -11.11 15.87
CA MET A 774 -0.38 -11.22 14.45
C MET A 774 1.06 -11.67 14.26
N TYR A 775 1.31 -12.56 13.29
CA TYR A 775 2.66 -12.96 12.95
C TYR A 775 2.83 -13.27 11.47
N ASN A 776 4.04 -13.05 10.99
CA ASN A 776 4.50 -13.54 9.70
C ASN A 776 5.86 -14.23 9.87
N LEU A 777 6.07 -15.36 9.21
CA LEU A 777 7.33 -16.10 9.23
C LEU A 777 7.66 -16.55 7.82
N VAL A 778 8.89 -16.30 7.37
CA VAL A 778 9.38 -16.64 6.03
C VAL A 778 10.70 -17.43 6.17
N PRO A 779 10.65 -18.75 6.44
CA PRO A 779 11.80 -19.62 6.32
C PRO A 779 12.18 -19.81 4.85
N VAL A 780 13.46 -19.59 4.51
CA VAL A 780 14.02 -19.76 3.17
C VAL A 780 15.24 -20.65 3.24
N TYR A 781 15.26 -21.70 2.44
CA TYR A 781 16.43 -22.55 2.24
C TYR A 781 17.00 -22.32 0.83
N ASN A 782 18.26 -21.88 0.77
CA ASN A 782 19.04 -21.69 -0.46
C ASN A 782 19.94 -22.91 -0.65
N PHE A 783 19.81 -23.60 -1.77
CA PHE A 783 20.58 -24.85 -2.02
C PHE A 783 21.64 -24.71 -3.12
N GLY A 784 22.22 -23.53 -3.23
CA GLY A 784 23.29 -23.22 -4.19
C GLY A 784 22.77 -22.91 -5.60
N GLY A 785 23.62 -22.41 -6.47
CA GLY A 785 23.25 -22.08 -7.86
C GLY A 785 22.15 -21.03 -8.00
N GLY A 786 21.83 -20.27 -6.95
CA GLY A 786 20.72 -19.30 -6.95
C GLY A 786 19.33 -19.92 -6.74
N HIS A 787 19.23 -21.22 -6.43
CA HIS A 787 17.96 -21.88 -6.15
C HIS A 787 17.51 -21.68 -4.69
N SER A 788 16.21 -21.54 -4.48
CA SER A 788 15.65 -21.46 -3.13
C SER A 788 14.26 -22.08 -3.04
N VAL A 789 13.92 -22.54 -1.86
CA VAL A 789 12.58 -22.97 -1.47
C VAL A 789 12.21 -22.31 -0.15
N GLY A 790 10.96 -21.94 0.00
CA GLY A 790 10.49 -21.33 1.24
C GLY A 790 8.99 -21.37 1.40
N LEU A 791 8.57 -20.85 2.54
CA LEU A 791 7.18 -20.67 2.91
C LEU A 791 6.98 -19.24 3.41
N SER A 792 5.85 -18.61 3.10
CA SER A 792 5.37 -17.43 3.81
C SER A 792 4.18 -17.87 4.67
N LEU A 793 4.32 -17.79 5.99
CA LEU A 793 3.31 -18.12 6.98
C LEU A 793 2.77 -16.80 7.55
N ILE A 794 1.46 -16.57 7.42
CA ILE A 794 0.80 -15.36 7.94
C ILE A 794 -0.35 -15.82 8.83
N GLY A 795 -0.30 -15.47 10.12
CA GLY A 795 -1.27 -15.89 11.10
C GLY A 795 -1.83 -14.78 11.96
N PHE A 796 -3.09 -14.96 12.36
CA PHE A 796 -3.86 -14.07 13.23
C PHE A 796 -4.61 -14.90 14.26
N THR A 797 -4.66 -14.45 15.50
CA THR A 797 -5.56 -15.01 16.51
C THR A 797 -7.00 -14.58 16.23
N GLN A 798 -7.94 -15.16 16.94
CA GLN A 798 -9.35 -14.75 16.89
C GLN A 798 -9.53 -13.26 17.18
N SER A 799 -10.63 -12.68 16.68
CA SER A 799 -11.05 -11.32 16.96
C SER A 799 -12.56 -11.25 16.98
N TYR A 800 -13.13 -10.15 17.45
CA TYR A 800 -14.58 -9.92 17.42
C TYR A 800 -15.00 -9.26 16.11
N ALA A 801 -16.19 -9.62 15.62
CA ALA A 801 -16.76 -9.04 14.40
C ALA A 801 -17.05 -7.54 14.58
N GLN A 802 -17.69 -7.18 15.70
CA GLN A 802 -18.11 -5.82 16.02
C GLN A 802 -17.71 -5.42 17.45
N ASP A 803 -17.83 -4.13 17.77
CA ASP A 803 -17.42 -3.54 19.06
C ASP A 803 -18.23 -4.07 20.28
N ASN A 804 -19.36 -4.73 20.04
CA ASN A 804 -20.18 -5.38 21.09
C ASN A 804 -19.52 -6.67 21.67
N ASN A 805 -18.45 -7.15 21.09
CA ASN A 805 -17.67 -8.33 21.49
C ASN A 805 -18.50 -9.63 21.63
N GLN A 806 -19.55 -9.79 20.85
CA GLN A 806 -20.35 -11.01 20.88
C GLN A 806 -19.81 -12.04 19.88
N LEU A 807 -19.98 -11.81 18.58
CA LEU A 807 -19.62 -12.77 17.54
C LEU A 807 -18.10 -12.84 17.33
N VAL A 808 -17.54 -14.03 17.57
CA VAL A 808 -16.12 -14.32 17.37
C VAL A 808 -15.85 -14.68 15.91
N MET A 809 -14.86 -14.04 15.30
CA MET A 809 -14.23 -14.49 14.06
C MET A 809 -13.02 -15.38 14.41
N PRO A 810 -12.90 -16.59 13.86
CA PRO A 810 -11.84 -17.52 14.21
C PRO A 810 -10.47 -17.02 13.78
N GLY A 811 -9.43 -17.39 14.52
CA GLY A 811 -8.05 -17.21 14.09
C GLY A 811 -7.72 -18.09 12.88
N TYR A 812 -6.72 -17.68 12.12
CA TYR A 812 -6.33 -18.41 10.91
C TYR A 812 -4.82 -18.32 10.63
N VAL A 813 -4.35 -19.27 9.80
CA VAL A 813 -3.00 -19.25 9.23
C VAL A 813 -3.08 -19.45 7.73
N ILE A 814 -2.46 -18.52 6.99
CA ILE A 814 -2.28 -18.63 5.53
C ILE A 814 -0.88 -19.16 5.25
N VAL A 815 -0.80 -20.19 4.42
CA VAL A 815 0.45 -20.86 4.02
C VAL A 815 0.69 -20.64 2.54
N ASN A 816 1.78 -19.94 2.21
CA ASN A 816 2.17 -19.58 0.85
C ASN A 816 3.56 -20.18 0.53
N PRO A 817 3.66 -21.40 -0.03
CA PRO A 817 4.91 -21.98 -0.45
C PRO A 817 5.44 -21.34 -1.73
N PHE A 818 6.76 -21.28 -1.89
CA PHE A 818 7.41 -20.88 -3.13
C PHE A 818 8.69 -21.66 -3.40
N ILE A 819 9.00 -21.82 -4.69
CA ILE A 819 10.24 -22.39 -5.20
C ILE A 819 10.77 -21.43 -6.27
N ASN A 820 12.04 -21.03 -6.12
CA ASN A 820 12.74 -20.24 -7.12
C ASN A 820 13.87 -21.10 -7.69
N LEU A 821 13.88 -21.30 -9.00
CA LEU A 821 14.91 -22.06 -9.71
C LEU A 821 15.64 -21.11 -10.68
N ASN A 822 16.95 -21.06 -10.54
CA ASN A 822 17.80 -20.37 -11.49
C ASN A 822 18.13 -21.32 -12.67
N LEU A 823 17.78 -20.94 -13.89
CA LEU A 823 17.97 -21.74 -15.10
C LEU A 823 19.20 -21.29 -15.91
N GLY A 824 20.22 -20.82 -15.23
CA GLY A 824 21.43 -20.25 -15.79
C GLY A 824 21.53 -18.74 -15.50
N ASN A 825 22.46 -18.03 -16.15
CA ASN A 825 22.81 -16.67 -15.77
C ASN A 825 21.68 -15.63 -15.98
N LYS A 826 20.66 -15.94 -16.79
CA LYS A 826 19.66 -14.95 -17.20
C LYS A 826 18.21 -15.36 -17.00
N PHE A 827 17.92 -16.65 -16.81
CA PHE A 827 16.56 -17.13 -16.66
C PHE A 827 16.31 -17.66 -15.25
N SER A 828 15.15 -17.38 -14.72
CA SER A 828 14.66 -17.97 -13.48
C SER A 828 13.19 -18.39 -13.60
N LEU A 829 12.84 -19.45 -12.87
CA LEU A 829 11.49 -19.99 -12.77
C LEU A 829 11.02 -19.85 -11.33
N ASN A 830 9.82 -19.32 -11.15
CA ASN A 830 9.14 -19.24 -9.86
C ASN A 830 7.87 -20.07 -9.88
N LEU A 831 7.69 -20.96 -8.92
CA LEU A 831 6.43 -21.65 -8.65
C LEU A 831 5.94 -21.18 -7.27
N SER A 832 4.73 -20.61 -7.20
CA SER A 832 4.20 -20.01 -5.98
C SER A 832 2.77 -20.45 -5.72
N GLY A 833 2.48 -20.83 -4.47
CA GLY A 833 1.14 -21.09 -3.97
C GLY A 833 0.69 -20.02 -3.00
N ASN A 834 -0.57 -19.60 -3.05
CA ASN A 834 -1.15 -18.73 -2.05
C ASN A 834 -2.34 -19.45 -1.39
N ASN A 835 -2.46 -19.34 -0.05
CA ASN A 835 -3.47 -20.04 0.76
C ASN A 835 -3.60 -21.51 0.36
N ILE A 836 -2.46 -22.22 0.23
CA ILE A 836 -2.44 -23.59 -0.35
C ILE A 836 -3.27 -24.59 0.45
N LEU A 837 -3.45 -24.34 1.75
CA LEU A 837 -4.30 -25.15 2.63
C LEU A 837 -5.79 -24.80 2.51
N ASN A 838 -6.15 -23.81 1.69
CA ASN A 838 -7.51 -23.33 1.47
C ASN A 838 -8.23 -22.93 2.77
N ALA A 839 -7.51 -22.25 3.68
CA ALA A 839 -8.06 -21.79 4.95
C ALA A 839 -9.17 -20.74 4.72
N LEU A 840 -10.31 -20.90 5.40
CA LEU A 840 -11.36 -19.90 5.44
C LEU A 840 -11.01 -18.82 6.47
N ALA A 841 -10.32 -17.79 6.00
CA ALA A 841 -9.81 -16.70 6.82
C ALA A 841 -10.76 -15.49 6.74
N ILE A 842 -11.55 -15.28 7.79
CA ILE A 842 -12.53 -14.18 7.86
C ILE A 842 -11.83 -12.92 8.40
N THR A 843 -11.89 -11.82 7.66
CA THR A 843 -11.26 -10.56 8.05
C THR A 843 -12.27 -9.53 8.60
N GLU A 844 -13.54 -9.66 8.21
CA GLU A 844 -14.61 -8.75 8.57
C GLU A 844 -15.96 -9.48 8.54
N ALA A 845 -16.91 -9.10 9.39
CA ALA A 845 -18.30 -9.52 9.31
C ALA A 845 -19.21 -8.34 9.67
N GLU A 846 -20.33 -8.23 8.95
CA GLU A 846 -21.31 -7.14 9.12
C GLU A 846 -22.17 -7.36 10.39
N GLU A 847 -22.51 -8.62 10.68
CA GLU A 847 -23.29 -8.99 11.85
C GLU A 847 -22.42 -9.07 13.11
N GLY A 848 -22.90 -8.46 14.21
CA GLY A 848 -22.22 -8.48 15.51
C GLY A 848 -22.64 -9.63 16.42
N ALA A 849 -23.67 -10.41 16.03
CA ALA A 849 -24.20 -11.55 16.77
C ALA A 849 -24.97 -12.49 15.84
N ILE A 850 -25.12 -13.76 16.29
CA ILE A 850 -25.98 -14.77 15.67
C ILE A 850 -27.04 -15.25 16.64
N THR A 851 -28.12 -15.83 16.11
CA THR A 851 -29.04 -16.65 16.91
C THR A 851 -28.38 -17.98 17.21
N GLU A 852 -28.03 -18.19 18.48
CA GLU A 852 -27.26 -19.34 18.91
C GLU A 852 -27.97 -20.66 18.64
N ASN A 853 -27.20 -21.70 18.35
CA ASN A 853 -27.62 -23.05 18.05
C ASN A 853 -28.62 -23.17 16.88
N THR A 854 -28.58 -22.23 15.95
CA THR A 854 -29.29 -22.26 14.68
C THR A 854 -28.32 -22.04 13.52
N ASN A 855 -28.76 -22.28 12.29
CA ASN A 855 -28.03 -21.89 11.10
C ASN A 855 -28.35 -20.43 10.77
N ASN A 856 -27.33 -19.60 10.72
CA ASN A 856 -27.43 -18.20 10.36
C ASN A 856 -26.71 -17.92 9.05
N ILE A 857 -27.16 -16.94 8.29
CA ILE A 857 -26.40 -16.38 7.17
C ILE A 857 -25.79 -15.07 7.64
N VAL A 858 -24.46 -15.02 7.65
CA VAL A 858 -23.65 -13.84 8.05
C VAL A 858 -22.91 -13.33 6.82
N ARG A 859 -22.90 -12.02 6.63
CA ARG A 859 -22.18 -11.36 5.54
C ARG A 859 -20.74 -11.09 5.98
N GLY A 860 -19.81 -11.91 5.53
CA GLY A 860 -18.40 -11.81 5.90
C GLY A 860 -17.47 -11.58 4.72
N ARG A 861 -16.26 -11.17 5.00
CA ARG A 861 -15.18 -10.98 4.00
C ARG A 861 -14.08 -12.02 4.20
N PRO A 862 -14.18 -13.19 3.59
CA PRO A 862 -13.10 -14.16 3.61
C PRO A 862 -11.96 -13.72 2.68
N LEU A 863 -10.72 -14.05 3.04
CA LEU A 863 -9.60 -13.99 2.11
C LEU A 863 -9.83 -14.99 0.97
N PRO A 864 -9.33 -14.71 -0.25
CA PRO A 864 -9.45 -15.65 -1.36
C PRO A 864 -8.83 -17.02 -1.07
N GLY A 865 -9.42 -18.06 -1.62
CA GLY A 865 -8.96 -19.42 -1.53
C GLY A 865 -7.60 -19.66 -2.18
N ARG A 866 -7.28 -20.96 -2.37
CA ARG A 866 -5.98 -21.35 -2.93
C ARG A 866 -5.78 -20.87 -4.35
N SER A 867 -4.58 -20.42 -4.66
CA SER A 867 -4.12 -20.18 -6.02
C SER A 867 -2.70 -20.71 -6.22
N LEU A 868 -2.36 -21.05 -7.46
CA LEU A 868 -1.04 -21.52 -7.85
C LEU A 868 -0.62 -20.75 -9.10
N THR A 869 0.60 -20.24 -9.10
CA THR A 869 1.16 -19.47 -10.21
C THR A 869 2.53 -19.99 -10.62
N LEU A 870 2.82 -19.90 -11.92
CA LEU A 870 4.11 -20.22 -12.52
C LEU A 870 4.64 -18.95 -13.18
N GLY A 871 5.82 -18.49 -12.75
CA GLY A 871 6.51 -17.33 -13.29
C GLY A 871 7.79 -17.71 -14.02
N LEU A 872 8.00 -17.13 -15.20
CA LEU A 872 9.26 -17.19 -15.93
C LEU A 872 9.82 -15.75 -16.03
N ARG A 873 11.08 -15.59 -15.60
CA ARG A 873 11.76 -14.28 -15.64
C ARG A 873 13.04 -14.40 -16.46
N TYR A 874 13.30 -13.37 -17.26
CA TYR A 874 14.55 -13.13 -17.98
C TYR A 874 15.17 -11.82 -17.50
N ASP A 875 16.39 -11.90 -17.02
CA ASP A 875 17.22 -10.73 -16.61
C ASP A 875 18.29 -10.44 -17.67
N PHE A 876 18.54 -9.17 -18.02
CA PHE A 876 19.46 -8.77 -19.09
C PHE A 876 20.33 -7.58 -18.72
#